data_069de0702793f065c9bc8f4e2eff56db
#
_entry.id   069de0702793f065c9bc8f4e2eff56db
#
_cell.length_a   1.000
_cell.length_b   1.000
_cell.length_c   1.000
_cell.angle_alpha   90.00
_cell.angle_beta   90.00
_cell.angle_gamma   90.00
#
_symmetry.space_group_name_H-M   'P 1'
#
loop_
_entity.id
_entity.type
_entity.pdbx_description
1 polymer ?
#
loop_
_entity_poly.entity_id
_entity_poly.type
_entity_poly.pdbx_seq_one_letter_code
_entity_poly.pdbx_strand_id
1 'polypeptide(L)'
;MFKAARNLILLLLIFIFNNSYSQLGESQKPSWTQTLDYKFVPSITDQIKDGTFIPADPDAYKKLGREKRWHGNKVVPGKGLPNGDDPLLYLQENTITKSSRDPILIFETTANTATPSDPTGEIGRDYYFASWNSSFRFFNLDGTPASPASSLNTLFGNDQSGDPIALYDSQVDRYIITSMGASGLNFAISQGNNPILDGWHVYSASSFGTNGQFPDYPKYSIWSDGYYCTTNTSDNNLYVLERDKIINGDSTASIQGFDAPQMITSGFASAQVLDITNDDHPSPGNATMIYMQDDAWNQVPTDHLKIWTINIDWDDSNNSSISTPYSLDTSSFTSVFDGGGFANLTQSSGPDIDAMQAIVMNQAQFRKFPTHNSAVLNFVVDALSGNDELAAVRWYELRQDTDGEPWVVFQEGTYTAPDGRHAFGASMAMDVQGNIGMGYSSMSSSENISLRYTGRYANDPIGEMTLEENLIGQSNATNPSVRYADYAHLSVDPSNDKTFWFVSEYFNPGRRDLVGTFQIAANYANDIGVVSVDSPLSGLLSNEETVTVSIFNYGEDTVSNFDVSFQLDSGNIITETYSGTVASTEIVQHTFSTTADLSVVGTNYEICAYTSLSSDEDASNDNFCSEIQHLNPNDLGVTEVSSPVSGTNLSSTELVTIEVTNFGGAEQSNFEVSYEVNGTTVTETVPGPLAGNSTLDYIFSQSLDLSAFGTYEITASVYLENDS
;
A
#
# COMPACT_ATOMS: atom_id res chain seq x y z
N MET A 1 18.01 44.02 25.48
CA MET A 1 18.13 43.95 24.01
C MET A 1 18.53 42.52 23.59
N PHE A 2 17.82 41.52 24.00
CA PHE A 2 18.03 40.12 23.59
C PHE A 2 16.74 39.30 23.80
N LYS A 3 15.61 39.78 23.26
CA LYS A 3 14.34 39.07 23.25
C LYS A 3 13.49 39.30 21.98
N ALA A 4 14.10 39.86 20.94
CA ALA A 4 13.40 40.17 19.68
C ALA A 4 13.98 39.46 18.44
N ALA A 5 14.78 38.42 18.63
CA ALA A 5 15.40 37.67 17.52
C ALA A 5 15.02 36.18 17.50
N ARG A 6 13.97 35.79 18.22
CA ARG A 6 13.55 34.36 18.28
C ARG A 6 12.18 34.05 17.68
N ASN A 7 11.50 35.09 17.18
CA ASN A 7 10.17 34.94 16.54
C ASN A 7 10.17 35.31 15.04
N LEU A 8 11.35 35.26 14.37
CA LEU A 8 11.45 35.59 12.94
C LEU A 8 12.10 34.45 12.11
N ILE A 9 12.16 33.21 12.64
CA ILE A 9 12.65 32.04 11.90
C ILE A 9 11.60 30.92 11.86
N LEU A 10 10.41 31.14 12.35
CA LEU A 10 9.30 30.17 12.31
C LEU A 10 8.24 30.53 11.25
N LEU A 11 8.58 31.31 10.27
CA LEU A 11 7.67 31.72 9.20
C LEU A 11 8.44 31.80 7.88
N LEU A 12 8.93 30.66 7.38
CA LEU A 12 9.29 30.45 5.96
C LEU A 12 9.76 29.00 5.76
N LEU A 13 8.89 28.03 6.03
CA LEU A 13 8.95 26.71 5.44
C LEU A 13 7.53 26.39 4.94
N ILE A 14 7.01 27.25 4.08
CA ILE A 14 6.02 26.83 3.10
C ILE A 14 6.84 26.01 2.11
N PHE A 15 6.73 24.69 2.24
CA PHE A 15 7.15 23.78 1.20
C PHE A 15 6.26 24.07 0.00
N ILE A 16 6.82 24.74 -1.00
CA ILE A 16 6.24 24.76 -2.33
C ILE A 16 6.44 23.33 -2.85
N PHE A 17 5.43 22.49 -2.70
CA PHE A 17 5.33 21.25 -3.44
C PHE A 17 5.05 21.63 -4.89
N ASN A 18 6.09 21.74 -5.69
CA ASN A 18 5.95 21.68 -7.14
C ASN A 18 5.59 20.22 -7.48
N ASN A 19 4.32 19.89 -7.44
CA ASN A 19 3.83 18.70 -8.09
C ASN A 19 3.90 18.93 -9.60
N SER A 20 5.04 18.58 -10.21
CA SER A 20 5.13 18.47 -11.65
C SER A 20 4.33 17.25 -12.09
N TYR A 21 3.03 17.38 -12.29
CA TYR A 21 2.28 16.38 -13.02
C TYR A 21 2.78 16.40 -14.46
N SER A 22 3.63 15.42 -14.83
CA SER A 22 3.95 15.20 -16.23
C SER A 22 2.66 14.86 -16.96
N GLN A 23 2.49 15.34 -18.18
CA GLN A 23 1.39 14.97 -19.08
C GLN A 23 1.02 13.50 -18.86
N LEU A 24 -0.22 13.23 -18.47
CA LEU A 24 -0.79 11.90 -18.49
C LEU A 24 -0.74 11.42 -19.95
N GLY A 25 0.25 10.58 -20.29
CA GLY A 25 0.30 9.92 -21.58
C GLY A 25 -0.99 9.12 -21.77
N GLU A 26 -1.29 8.72 -23.00
CA GLU A 26 -2.48 7.91 -23.25
C GLU A 26 -2.44 6.63 -22.39
N SER A 27 -3.52 6.36 -21.67
CA SER A 27 -3.70 5.11 -20.92
C SER A 27 -3.63 3.92 -21.90
N GLN A 28 -3.06 2.80 -21.44
CA GLN A 28 -2.95 1.60 -22.25
C GLN A 28 -4.10 0.64 -21.96
N LYS A 29 -4.59 0.01 -23.02
CA LYS A 29 -5.62 -1.04 -22.95
C LYS A 29 -4.97 -2.40 -22.66
N PRO A 30 -5.77 -3.42 -22.25
CA PRO A 30 -5.26 -4.76 -22.16
C PRO A 30 -4.63 -5.21 -23.46
N SER A 31 -3.43 -5.73 -23.39
CA SER A 31 -2.74 -6.34 -24.54
C SER A 31 -3.29 -7.73 -24.86
N TRP A 32 -3.97 -8.34 -23.89
CA TRP A 32 -4.44 -9.72 -23.96
C TRP A 32 -5.63 -9.95 -23.02
N THR A 33 -6.58 -10.78 -23.47
CA THR A 33 -7.73 -11.23 -22.68
C THR A 33 -8.02 -12.71 -22.97
N GLN A 34 -8.49 -13.44 -21.96
CA GLN A 34 -8.85 -14.87 -22.11
C GLN A 34 -9.97 -15.24 -21.12
N THR A 35 -10.83 -16.18 -21.51
CA THR A 35 -11.67 -16.91 -20.54
C THR A 35 -10.79 -17.94 -19.81
N LEU A 36 -10.92 -18.01 -18.49
CA LEU A 36 -10.18 -18.94 -17.67
C LEU A 36 -10.72 -20.38 -17.82
N ASP A 37 -9.81 -21.36 -17.80
CA ASP A 37 -10.20 -22.75 -17.67
C ASP A 37 -10.69 -23.02 -16.26
N TYR A 38 -11.88 -23.58 -16.10
CA TYR A 38 -12.54 -23.83 -14.82
C TYR A 38 -12.66 -25.32 -14.50
N LYS A 39 -12.44 -25.69 -13.26
CA LYS A 39 -12.81 -26.98 -12.69
C LYS A 39 -13.27 -26.84 -11.23
N PHE A 40 -14.20 -27.70 -10.84
CA PHE A 40 -14.52 -27.93 -9.45
C PHE A 40 -13.58 -28.97 -8.84
N VAL A 41 -13.10 -28.73 -7.62
CA VAL A 41 -12.31 -29.67 -6.84
C VAL A 41 -13.04 -29.97 -5.52
N PRO A 42 -13.26 -31.23 -5.15
CA PRO A 42 -13.91 -31.59 -3.88
C PRO A 42 -13.14 -31.06 -2.67
N SER A 43 -13.81 -30.97 -1.53
CA SER A 43 -13.21 -30.56 -0.26
C SER A 43 -12.03 -31.46 0.13
N ILE A 44 -11.11 -30.93 0.95
CA ILE A 44 -9.99 -31.71 1.50
C ILE A 44 -10.53 -32.95 2.23
N THR A 45 -11.60 -32.78 3.00
CA THR A 45 -12.25 -33.89 3.75
C THR A 45 -12.79 -34.96 2.83
N ASP A 46 -13.47 -34.59 1.73
CA ASP A 46 -13.99 -35.56 0.78
C ASP A 46 -12.88 -36.29 0.02
N GLN A 47 -11.83 -35.57 -0.37
CA GLN A 47 -10.68 -36.18 -1.03
C GLN A 47 -9.98 -37.21 -0.13
N ILE A 48 -9.87 -36.94 1.18
CA ILE A 48 -9.33 -37.90 2.16
C ILE A 48 -10.22 -39.15 2.22
N LYS A 49 -11.53 -38.94 2.30
CA LYS A 49 -12.51 -40.02 2.37
C LYS A 49 -12.52 -40.89 1.12
N ASP A 50 -12.39 -40.29 -0.04
CA ASP A 50 -12.42 -40.99 -1.34
C ASP A 50 -11.02 -41.51 -1.75
N GLY A 51 -9.98 -41.24 -0.98
CA GLY A 51 -8.61 -41.67 -1.23
C GLY A 51 -7.90 -40.95 -2.39
N THR A 52 -8.39 -39.77 -2.78
CA THR A 52 -7.81 -38.92 -3.83
C THR A 52 -6.93 -37.81 -3.28
N PHE A 53 -6.92 -37.63 -1.96
CA PHE A 53 -6.10 -36.63 -1.28
C PHE A 53 -4.60 -36.84 -1.53
N ILE A 54 -3.88 -35.77 -1.85
CA ILE A 54 -2.44 -35.79 -2.07
C ILE A 54 -1.75 -35.08 -0.90
N PRO A 55 -1.09 -35.81 0.00
CA PRO A 55 -0.38 -35.18 1.12
C PRO A 55 0.83 -34.38 0.63
N ALA A 56 1.24 -33.40 1.42
CA ALA A 56 2.48 -32.69 1.19
C ALA A 56 3.67 -33.65 1.19
N ASP A 57 4.52 -33.50 0.20
CA ASP A 57 5.77 -34.23 0.10
C ASP A 57 6.95 -33.27 0.41
N PRO A 58 7.64 -33.42 1.53
CA PRO A 58 8.75 -32.54 1.88
C PRO A 58 9.85 -32.44 0.81
N ASP A 59 9.97 -33.45 -0.04
CA ASP A 59 10.96 -33.51 -1.12
C ASP A 59 10.37 -33.17 -2.51
N ALA A 60 9.13 -32.70 -2.59
CA ALA A 60 8.46 -32.44 -3.87
C ALA A 60 9.24 -31.43 -4.73
N TYR A 61 9.74 -30.35 -4.12
CA TYR A 61 10.51 -29.31 -4.80
C TYR A 61 11.80 -29.86 -5.44
N LYS A 62 12.54 -30.71 -4.74
CA LYS A 62 13.73 -31.40 -5.27
C LYS A 62 13.40 -32.32 -6.43
N LYS A 63 12.25 -33.04 -6.34
CA LYS A 63 11.80 -33.94 -7.40
C LYS A 63 11.43 -33.20 -8.68
N LEU A 64 10.94 -31.96 -8.59
CA LEU A 64 10.66 -31.11 -9.74
C LEU A 64 11.93 -30.61 -10.42
N GLY A 65 13.10 -30.77 -9.80
CA GLY A 65 14.39 -30.37 -10.35
C GLY A 65 14.56 -28.84 -10.46
N ARG A 66 13.79 -28.10 -9.71
CA ARG A 66 13.72 -26.62 -9.76
C ARG A 66 14.89 -25.92 -9.11
N GLU A 67 15.56 -26.55 -8.15
CA GLU A 67 16.85 -26.05 -7.62
C GLU A 67 17.89 -25.74 -8.71
N LYS A 68 17.67 -26.24 -9.95
CA LYS A 68 18.55 -26.06 -11.10
C LYS A 68 18.01 -25.09 -12.14
N ARG A 69 16.78 -24.58 -11.97
CA ARG A 69 16.12 -23.68 -12.93
C ARG A 69 16.05 -22.28 -12.31
N TRP A 70 17.00 -21.47 -12.67
CA TRP A 70 16.96 -20.05 -12.41
C TRP A 70 16.28 -19.36 -13.59
N HIS A 71 15.16 -18.69 -13.35
CA HIS A 71 14.40 -17.99 -14.37
C HIS A 71 14.57 -16.47 -14.29
N GLY A 72 14.99 -15.94 -13.13
CA GLY A 72 15.20 -14.51 -12.92
C GLY A 72 16.59 -14.00 -13.29
N ASN A 73 16.85 -12.75 -13.01
CA ASN A 73 18.16 -12.13 -13.17
C ASN A 73 19.16 -12.72 -12.17
N LYS A 74 20.39 -12.96 -12.62
CA LYS A 74 21.47 -13.48 -11.76
C LYS A 74 22.23 -12.37 -11.03
N VAL A 75 22.07 -11.15 -11.50
CA VAL A 75 22.69 -9.94 -10.98
C VAL A 75 21.70 -8.81 -11.15
N VAL A 76 21.54 -8.02 -10.11
CA VAL A 76 20.74 -6.79 -10.15
C VAL A 76 21.71 -5.66 -10.49
N PRO A 77 21.57 -4.97 -11.63
CA PRO A 77 22.42 -3.85 -11.97
C PRO A 77 22.22 -2.70 -11.02
N GLY A 78 23.29 -2.07 -10.59
CA GLY A 78 23.28 -0.91 -9.72
C GLY A 78 24.62 -0.19 -9.74
N LYS A 79 24.74 0.87 -8.97
CA LYS A 79 26.01 1.60 -8.77
C LYS A 79 27.01 0.79 -7.96
N GLY A 80 26.54 -0.21 -7.24
CA GLY A 80 27.33 -1.02 -6.32
C GLY A 80 27.35 -0.38 -4.94
N LEU A 81 28.29 0.50 -4.71
CA LEU A 81 28.44 1.17 -3.40
C LEU A 81 27.48 2.36 -3.25
N PRO A 82 26.84 2.54 -2.08
CA PRO A 82 26.09 3.74 -1.77
C PRO A 82 26.95 5.01 -1.89
N ASN A 83 26.34 6.10 -2.34
CA ASN A 83 27.01 7.41 -2.43
C ASN A 83 27.14 8.15 -1.09
N GLY A 84 26.70 7.56 -0.02
CA GLY A 84 26.62 8.07 1.35
C GLY A 84 25.80 7.11 2.18
N ASP A 85 25.73 7.34 3.48
CA ASP A 85 24.80 6.61 4.33
C ASP A 85 23.36 6.99 3.96
N ASP A 86 22.43 6.10 4.20
CA ASP A 86 21.02 6.34 3.94
C ASP A 86 20.54 7.60 4.70
N PRO A 87 19.94 8.59 4.01
CA PRO A 87 19.62 9.89 4.61
C PRO A 87 18.59 9.84 5.73
N LEU A 88 17.83 8.74 5.87
CA LEU A 88 16.81 8.58 6.90
C LEU A 88 17.28 7.80 8.15
N LEU A 89 18.53 7.29 8.15
CA LEU A 89 19.09 6.61 9.32
C LEU A 89 19.01 7.44 10.59
N TYR A 90 19.26 8.75 10.48
CA TYR A 90 19.28 9.65 11.64
C TYR A 90 17.92 9.73 12.37
N LEU A 91 16.80 9.48 11.69
CA LEU A 91 15.49 9.43 12.31
C LEU A 91 15.44 8.27 13.29
N GLN A 92 15.76 7.07 12.82
CA GLN A 92 15.73 5.85 13.64
C GLN A 92 16.79 5.87 14.76
N GLU A 93 17.99 6.41 14.52
CA GLU A 93 19.06 6.49 15.53
C GLU A 93 18.70 7.37 16.74
N ASN A 94 17.83 8.37 16.55
CA ASN A 94 17.40 9.29 17.59
C ASN A 94 16.03 8.94 18.18
N THR A 95 15.41 7.86 17.72
CA THR A 95 14.09 7.41 18.19
C THR A 95 14.12 7.07 19.68
N ILE A 96 13.16 7.62 20.41
CA ILE A 96 12.88 7.19 21.78
C ILE A 96 12.01 5.94 21.72
N THR A 97 12.60 4.80 22.01
CA THR A 97 11.88 3.53 21.94
C THR A 97 10.87 3.37 23.08
N LYS A 98 9.75 2.75 22.75
CA LYS A 98 8.70 2.31 23.67
C LYS A 98 8.76 0.80 23.80
N SER A 99 8.44 0.27 24.98
CA SER A 99 8.42 -1.18 25.18
C SER A 99 7.40 -1.85 24.27
N SER A 100 7.82 -2.88 23.56
CA SER A 100 6.94 -3.78 22.82
C SER A 100 6.36 -4.86 23.77
N ARG A 101 5.46 -5.67 23.25
CA ARG A 101 4.82 -6.79 23.96
C ARG A 101 5.41 -8.10 23.48
N ASP A 102 5.38 -9.11 24.32
CA ASP A 102 5.75 -10.46 23.87
C ASP A 102 4.77 -10.95 22.79
N PRO A 103 5.24 -11.74 21.81
CA PRO A 103 4.36 -12.39 20.87
C PRO A 103 3.25 -13.19 21.57
N ILE A 104 2.03 -13.11 21.03
CA ILE A 104 0.84 -13.74 21.64
C ILE A 104 0.86 -15.25 21.37
N LEU A 105 1.21 -15.62 20.13
CA LEU A 105 1.24 -17.01 19.68
C LEU A 105 2.44 -17.20 18.75
N ILE A 106 3.11 -18.35 18.91
CA ILE A 106 4.22 -18.77 18.02
C ILE A 106 4.04 -20.23 17.68
N PHE A 107 4.09 -20.59 16.39
CA PHE A 107 4.07 -21.99 15.96
C PHE A 107 4.80 -22.19 14.64
N GLU A 108 5.35 -23.40 14.46
CA GLU A 108 5.98 -23.81 13.20
C GLU A 108 4.95 -24.40 12.22
N THR A 109 5.13 -24.14 10.94
CA THR A 109 4.49 -24.91 9.89
C THR A 109 5.19 -26.25 9.68
N THR A 110 4.78 -27.02 8.71
CA THR A 110 5.42 -28.30 8.42
C THR A 110 6.84 -28.08 7.85
N ALA A 111 7.81 -28.93 8.32
CA ALA A 111 9.14 -28.94 7.76
C ALA A 111 9.12 -29.17 6.24
N ASN A 112 9.95 -28.44 5.50
CA ASN A 112 10.10 -28.58 4.07
C ASN A 112 11.58 -28.59 3.67
N THR A 113 11.86 -28.99 2.43
CA THR A 113 13.21 -29.00 1.85
C THR A 113 13.30 -28.12 0.60
N ALA A 114 12.26 -27.35 0.32
CA ALA A 114 12.29 -26.35 -0.74
C ALA A 114 13.39 -25.31 -0.47
N THR A 115 13.96 -24.76 -1.52
CA THR A 115 15.03 -23.78 -1.43
C THR A 115 14.80 -22.69 -2.48
N PRO A 116 14.26 -21.54 -2.02
CA PRO A 116 13.76 -21.21 -0.68
C PRO A 116 12.41 -21.86 -0.36
N SER A 117 11.85 -21.61 0.85
CA SER A 117 10.52 -22.14 1.22
C SER A 117 9.36 -21.35 0.61
N ASP A 118 9.58 -20.10 0.28
CA ASP A 118 8.59 -19.15 -0.25
C ASP A 118 7.32 -19.10 0.60
N PRO A 119 7.46 -18.75 1.89
CA PRO A 119 6.34 -18.81 2.80
C PRO A 119 5.39 -17.63 2.59
N THR A 120 4.11 -17.94 2.49
CA THR A 120 3.03 -16.96 2.64
C THR A 120 1.97 -17.51 3.59
N GLY A 121 1.18 -16.62 4.18
CA GLY A 121 0.12 -17.05 5.07
C GLY A 121 -0.81 -15.92 5.41
N GLU A 122 -2.10 -16.25 5.47
CA GLU A 122 -3.18 -15.29 5.66
C GLU A 122 -4.10 -15.75 6.77
N ILE A 123 -4.49 -14.84 7.63
CA ILE A 123 -5.48 -15.09 8.69
C ILE A 123 -6.88 -14.78 8.16
N GLY A 124 -7.77 -15.78 8.24
CA GLY A 124 -9.20 -15.59 8.04
C GLY A 124 -9.95 -15.67 9.37
N ARG A 125 -11.28 -15.57 9.34
CA ARG A 125 -12.11 -15.57 10.55
C ARG A 125 -12.01 -16.86 11.38
N ASP A 126 -11.84 -18.01 10.72
CA ASP A 126 -11.87 -19.32 11.38
C ASP A 126 -10.52 -20.04 11.39
N TYR A 127 -9.65 -19.75 10.43
CA TYR A 127 -8.39 -20.47 10.24
C TYR A 127 -7.26 -19.53 9.82
N TYR A 128 -6.03 -19.86 10.26
CA TYR A 128 -4.83 -19.36 9.61
C TYR A 128 -4.44 -20.28 8.46
N PHE A 129 -4.22 -19.72 7.29
CA PHE A 129 -3.89 -20.42 6.07
C PHE A 129 -2.40 -20.21 5.74
N ALA A 130 -1.56 -21.23 5.92
CA ALA A 130 -0.15 -21.20 5.57
C ALA A 130 0.12 -21.95 4.26
N SER A 131 0.97 -21.37 3.41
CA SER A 131 1.50 -22.01 2.23
C SER A 131 3.02 -21.90 2.16
N TRP A 132 3.62 -22.85 1.50
CA TRP A 132 5.06 -22.89 1.21
C TRP A 132 5.30 -23.68 -0.06
N ASN A 133 6.46 -23.59 -0.63
CA ASN A 133 6.76 -24.19 -1.92
C ASN A 133 6.25 -25.62 -2.04
N SER A 134 5.30 -25.78 -3.01
CA SER A 134 4.55 -26.95 -3.42
C SER A 134 3.51 -27.46 -2.41
N SER A 135 3.20 -26.74 -1.32
CA SER A 135 2.29 -27.25 -0.29
C SER A 135 1.55 -26.15 0.48
N PHE A 136 0.49 -26.55 1.21
CA PHE A 136 -0.29 -25.67 2.07
C PHE A 136 -0.90 -26.42 3.25
N ARG A 137 -1.37 -25.67 4.27
CA ARG A 137 -2.05 -26.21 5.43
C ARG A 137 -2.92 -25.17 6.13
N PHE A 138 -4.04 -25.62 6.69
CA PHE A 138 -4.88 -24.82 7.59
C PHE A 138 -4.54 -25.12 9.05
N PHE A 139 -4.53 -24.06 9.87
CA PHE A 139 -4.32 -24.11 11.30
C PHE A 139 -5.52 -23.46 12.01
N ASN A 140 -5.86 -23.97 13.19
CA ASN A 140 -6.76 -23.28 14.11
C ASN A 140 -6.11 -21.99 14.61
N LEU A 141 -6.92 -21.07 15.14
CA LEU A 141 -6.43 -19.79 15.67
C LEU A 141 -5.48 -19.94 16.88
N ASP A 142 -5.39 -21.12 17.48
CA ASP A 142 -4.43 -21.47 18.54
C ASP A 142 -3.10 -22.07 18.00
N GLY A 143 -2.89 -22.06 16.69
CA GLY A 143 -1.71 -22.59 16.02
C GLY A 143 -1.68 -24.12 15.87
N THR A 144 -2.72 -24.83 16.33
CA THR A 144 -2.80 -26.29 16.14
C THR A 144 -3.27 -26.62 14.71
N PRO A 145 -2.75 -27.69 14.10
CA PRO A 145 -3.19 -28.08 12.77
C PRO A 145 -4.69 -28.40 12.67
N ALA A 146 -5.39 -27.68 11.78
CA ALA A 146 -6.80 -27.94 11.46
C ALA A 146 -6.96 -28.95 10.31
N SER A 147 -5.96 -29.06 9.42
CA SER A 147 -5.96 -30.01 8.30
C SER A 147 -4.63 -30.78 8.22
N PRO A 148 -4.55 -31.90 7.50
CA PRO A 148 -3.28 -32.44 7.04
C PRO A 148 -2.54 -31.42 6.15
N ALA A 149 -1.22 -31.50 6.11
CA ALA A 149 -0.45 -30.76 5.12
C ALA A 149 -0.74 -31.33 3.71
N SER A 150 -1.12 -30.47 2.80
CA SER A 150 -1.63 -30.80 1.46
C SER A 150 -0.61 -30.39 0.39
N SER A 151 -0.37 -31.23 -0.60
CA SER A 151 0.31 -30.81 -1.82
C SER A 151 -0.55 -29.84 -2.62
N LEU A 152 0.03 -28.85 -3.28
CA LEU A 152 -0.66 -28.02 -4.28
C LEU A 152 -1.31 -28.85 -5.40
N ASN A 153 -0.79 -30.06 -5.64
CA ASN A 153 -1.38 -31.01 -6.60
C ASN A 153 -2.81 -31.43 -6.20
N THR A 154 -3.18 -31.31 -4.92
CA THR A 154 -4.53 -31.55 -4.42
C THR A 154 -5.56 -30.65 -5.12
N LEU A 155 -5.18 -29.44 -5.45
CA LEU A 155 -6.03 -28.44 -6.14
C LEU A 155 -5.69 -28.35 -7.63
N PHE A 156 -4.42 -28.22 -7.97
CA PHE A 156 -3.99 -27.89 -9.34
C PHE A 156 -3.61 -29.11 -10.19
N GLY A 157 -3.52 -30.29 -9.57
CA GLY A 157 -3.00 -31.47 -10.27
C GLY A 157 -1.51 -31.34 -10.54
N ASN A 158 -1.05 -31.82 -11.69
CA ASN A 158 0.36 -31.78 -12.03
C ASN A 158 0.84 -30.44 -12.65
N ASP A 159 -0.06 -29.49 -12.83
CA ASP A 159 0.26 -28.18 -13.40
C ASP A 159 0.49 -27.13 -12.29
N GLN A 160 1.32 -27.44 -11.33
CA GLN A 160 1.78 -26.48 -10.34
C GLN A 160 3.31 -26.37 -10.39
N SER A 161 3.78 -25.17 -10.17
CA SER A 161 5.20 -24.82 -10.31
C SER A 161 5.83 -24.16 -9.08
N GLY A 162 5.08 -24.01 -7.99
CA GLY A 162 5.56 -23.40 -6.76
C GLY A 162 5.10 -21.93 -6.62
N ASP A 163 5.80 -21.18 -5.78
CA ASP A 163 5.52 -19.81 -5.40
C ASP A 163 4.03 -19.59 -5.06
N PRO A 164 3.49 -20.36 -4.10
CA PRO A 164 2.10 -20.20 -3.72
C PRO A 164 1.90 -18.92 -2.93
N ILE A 165 0.81 -18.20 -3.23
CA ILE A 165 0.38 -17.06 -2.42
C ILE A 165 -0.96 -17.43 -1.78
N ALA A 166 -0.99 -17.38 -0.44
CA ALA A 166 -2.20 -17.53 0.35
C ALA A 166 -2.82 -16.16 0.58
N LEU A 167 -4.14 -16.03 0.38
CA LEU A 167 -4.93 -14.82 0.59
C LEU A 167 -6.26 -15.16 1.25
N TYR A 168 -6.89 -14.17 1.85
CA TYR A 168 -8.24 -14.26 2.39
C TYR A 168 -9.08 -13.07 1.96
N ASP A 169 -10.13 -13.32 1.20
CA ASP A 169 -11.10 -12.30 0.79
C ASP A 169 -12.17 -12.16 1.88
N SER A 170 -11.98 -11.19 2.77
CA SER A 170 -12.79 -10.97 3.96
C SER A 170 -14.23 -10.59 3.64
N GLN A 171 -14.46 -9.84 2.55
CA GLN A 171 -15.79 -9.39 2.14
C GLN A 171 -16.73 -10.55 1.81
N VAL A 172 -16.18 -11.64 1.30
CA VAL A 172 -16.95 -12.84 0.91
C VAL A 172 -16.63 -14.06 1.76
N ASP A 173 -15.74 -13.92 2.74
CA ASP A 173 -15.30 -14.97 3.67
C ASP A 173 -14.79 -16.20 2.91
N ARG A 174 -13.74 -16.03 2.11
CA ARG A 174 -13.16 -17.06 1.25
C ARG A 174 -11.65 -17.11 1.32
N TYR A 175 -11.11 -18.32 1.36
CA TYR A 175 -9.68 -18.59 1.29
C TYR A 175 -9.23 -18.79 -0.15
N ILE A 176 -8.11 -18.22 -0.50
CA ILE A 176 -7.54 -18.23 -1.84
C ILE A 176 -6.12 -18.80 -1.78
N ILE A 177 -5.77 -19.62 -2.76
CA ILE A 177 -4.39 -20.03 -2.98
C ILE A 177 -4.08 -19.99 -4.47
N THR A 178 -2.88 -19.57 -4.77
CA THR A 178 -2.38 -19.50 -6.13
C THR A 178 -1.17 -20.39 -6.32
N SER A 179 -0.77 -20.60 -7.55
CA SER A 179 0.50 -21.24 -7.92
C SER A 179 0.85 -20.87 -9.34
N MET A 180 2.15 -20.77 -9.62
CA MET A 180 2.60 -20.76 -11.00
C MET A 180 2.24 -22.09 -11.67
N GLY A 181 1.76 -22.04 -12.92
CA GLY A 181 1.66 -23.20 -13.80
C GLY A 181 2.92 -23.38 -14.62
N ALA A 182 3.01 -24.44 -15.42
CA ALA A 182 4.13 -24.67 -16.33
C ALA A 182 4.28 -23.58 -17.40
N SER A 183 3.15 -22.96 -17.77
CA SER A 183 3.08 -21.89 -18.78
C SER A 183 1.95 -20.89 -18.51
N GLY A 184 1.49 -20.77 -17.25
CA GLY A 184 0.35 -19.91 -16.91
C GLY A 184 0.20 -19.72 -15.41
N LEU A 185 -0.95 -19.17 -15.00
CA LEU A 185 -1.32 -18.91 -13.63
C LEU A 185 -2.41 -19.90 -13.19
N ASN A 186 -2.32 -20.35 -11.95
CA ASN A 186 -3.34 -21.15 -11.27
C ASN A 186 -3.88 -20.38 -10.07
N PHE A 187 -5.20 -20.43 -9.90
CA PHE A 187 -5.93 -19.71 -8.86
C PHE A 187 -7.04 -20.63 -8.31
N ALA A 188 -7.12 -20.77 -7.01
CA ALA A 188 -8.16 -21.53 -6.35
C ALA A 188 -8.79 -20.73 -5.22
N ILE A 189 -10.12 -20.74 -5.12
CA ILE A 189 -10.90 -20.10 -4.08
C ILE A 189 -11.84 -21.12 -3.44
N SER A 190 -11.99 -21.09 -2.12
CA SER A 190 -12.93 -21.95 -1.41
C SER A 190 -14.38 -21.60 -1.78
N GLN A 191 -15.26 -22.60 -1.86
CA GLN A 191 -16.68 -22.38 -2.17
C GLN A 191 -17.44 -21.71 -1.02
N GLY A 192 -17.01 -21.95 0.19
CA GLY A 192 -17.59 -21.42 1.41
C GLY A 192 -16.49 -20.95 2.36
N ASN A 193 -16.89 -20.57 3.56
CA ASN A 193 -16.00 -20.10 4.59
C ASN A 193 -15.21 -21.21 5.29
N ASN A 194 -15.54 -22.46 5.06
CA ASN A 194 -14.79 -23.59 5.60
C ASN A 194 -13.96 -24.27 4.50
N PRO A 195 -12.69 -23.88 4.31
CA PRO A 195 -11.85 -24.37 3.21
C PRO A 195 -11.47 -25.84 3.31
N ILE A 196 -11.77 -26.50 4.45
CA ILE A 196 -11.48 -27.92 4.71
C ILE A 196 -12.69 -28.79 4.35
N LEU A 197 -13.91 -28.32 4.64
CA LEU A 197 -15.16 -29.03 4.43
C LEU A 197 -15.86 -28.68 3.11
N ASP A 198 -15.62 -27.45 2.61
CA ASP A 198 -16.17 -26.97 1.35
C ASP A 198 -15.24 -27.33 0.19
N GLY A 199 -15.81 -27.42 -1.02
CA GLY A 199 -15.04 -27.60 -2.23
C GLY A 199 -14.31 -26.34 -2.67
N TRP A 200 -13.64 -26.43 -3.81
CA TRP A 200 -12.86 -25.36 -4.37
C TRP A 200 -13.23 -25.06 -5.82
N HIS A 201 -13.36 -23.80 -6.15
CA HIS A 201 -13.37 -23.30 -7.52
C HIS A 201 -11.92 -23.09 -7.96
N VAL A 202 -11.50 -23.80 -9.01
CA VAL A 202 -10.14 -23.74 -9.50
C VAL A 202 -10.14 -23.23 -10.92
N TYR A 203 -9.36 -22.20 -11.15
CA TYR A 203 -9.19 -21.50 -12.42
C TYR A 203 -7.75 -21.58 -12.88
N SER A 204 -7.53 -21.63 -14.19
CA SER A 204 -6.19 -21.54 -14.77
C SER A 204 -6.20 -20.76 -16.09
N ALA A 205 -5.13 -20.01 -16.29
CA ALA A 205 -4.81 -19.38 -17.58
C ALA A 205 -3.75 -20.26 -18.25
N SER A 206 -4.19 -21.20 -19.10
CA SER A 206 -3.34 -22.26 -19.66
C SER A 206 -2.36 -21.80 -20.77
N SER A 207 -2.59 -20.60 -21.32
CA SER A 207 -1.65 -19.99 -22.25
C SER A 207 -1.48 -18.51 -21.87
N PHE A 208 -0.29 -18.19 -21.45
CA PHE A 208 0.07 -16.81 -21.14
C PHE A 208 0.25 -16.01 -22.43
N GLY A 209 -0.30 -14.80 -22.46
CA GLY A 209 -0.02 -13.83 -23.52
C GLY A 209 1.42 -13.33 -23.58
N THR A 210 2.36 -14.01 -22.94
CA THR A 210 3.73 -13.59 -22.65
C THR A 210 4.78 -14.17 -23.59
N ASN A 211 4.43 -14.58 -24.79
CA ASN A 211 5.40 -15.20 -25.72
C ASN A 211 6.15 -16.40 -25.13
N GLY A 212 5.54 -17.14 -24.19
CA GLY A 212 6.11 -18.33 -23.55
C GLY A 212 7.07 -18.03 -22.39
N GLN A 213 7.09 -16.82 -21.84
CA GLN A 213 7.82 -16.53 -20.61
C GLN A 213 7.18 -17.25 -19.42
N PHE A 214 8.02 -17.68 -18.49
CA PHE A 214 7.56 -18.29 -17.24
C PHE A 214 7.12 -17.18 -16.27
N PRO A 215 5.92 -17.29 -15.61
CA PRO A 215 5.40 -16.27 -14.71
C PRO A 215 6.05 -16.35 -13.33
N ASP A 216 7.34 -16.14 -13.27
CA ASP A 216 8.19 -16.22 -12.09
C ASP A 216 7.83 -15.15 -11.07
N TYR A 217 8.01 -15.46 -9.80
CA TYR A 217 7.89 -14.53 -8.68
C TYR A 217 6.55 -13.74 -8.70
N PRO A 218 5.39 -14.43 -8.72
CA PRO A 218 4.08 -13.78 -8.77
C PRO A 218 3.78 -13.07 -7.44
N LYS A 219 3.06 -11.94 -7.52
CA LYS A 219 2.48 -11.25 -6.38
C LYS A 219 1.00 -11.06 -6.63
N TYR A 220 0.17 -11.44 -5.66
CA TYR A 220 -1.27 -11.34 -5.77
C TYR A 220 -1.82 -10.35 -4.76
N SER A 221 -2.90 -9.68 -5.14
CA SER A 221 -3.61 -8.71 -4.31
C SER A 221 -5.10 -8.77 -4.60
N ILE A 222 -5.89 -8.46 -3.59
CA ILE A 222 -7.35 -8.34 -3.67
C ILE A 222 -7.70 -6.87 -3.83
N TRP A 223 -8.52 -6.56 -4.83
CA TRP A 223 -9.15 -5.26 -4.98
C TRP A 223 -10.64 -5.42 -5.21
N SER A 224 -11.41 -4.32 -5.08
CA SER A 224 -12.87 -4.40 -5.12
C SER A 224 -13.43 -4.99 -6.41
N ASP A 225 -12.74 -4.80 -7.54
CA ASP A 225 -13.18 -5.22 -8.88
C ASP A 225 -12.41 -6.41 -9.46
N GLY A 226 -11.36 -6.91 -8.80
CA GLY A 226 -10.56 -7.99 -9.36
C GLY A 226 -9.54 -8.59 -8.39
N TYR A 227 -9.03 -9.77 -8.75
CA TYR A 227 -7.82 -10.34 -8.17
C TYR A 227 -6.65 -9.99 -9.08
N TYR A 228 -5.71 -9.22 -8.56
CA TYR A 228 -4.59 -8.69 -9.31
C TYR A 228 -3.36 -9.58 -9.13
N CYS A 229 -2.60 -9.76 -10.20
CA CYS A 229 -1.36 -10.52 -10.18
C CYS A 229 -0.28 -9.79 -10.96
N THR A 230 0.90 -9.62 -10.41
CA THR A 230 2.09 -9.20 -11.14
C THR A 230 3.10 -10.33 -11.22
N THR A 231 3.95 -10.33 -12.24
CA THR A 231 4.97 -11.37 -12.47
C THR A 231 6.28 -10.77 -12.91
N ASN A 232 7.37 -11.50 -12.69
CA ASN A 232 8.72 -11.15 -13.18
C ASN A 232 8.89 -11.53 -14.65
N THR A 233 8.07 -10.93 -15.51
CA THR A 233 8.12 -11.08 -16.97
C THR A 233 8.44 -9.76 -17.64
N SER A 234 9.05 -9.78 -18.82
CA SER A 234 9.38 -8.55 -19.55
C SER A 234 8.21 -7.95 -20.31
N ASP A 235 7.19 -8.76 -20.59
CA ASP A 235 6.00 -8.36 -21.34
C ASP A 235 4.78 -8.91 -20.58
N ASN A 236 3.67 -8.18 -20.58
CA ASN A 236 2.45 -8.54 -19.84
C ASN A 236 2.79 -8.94 -18.39
N ASN A 237 3.23 -8.01 -17.61
CA ASN A 237 3.66 -8.24 -16.23
C ASN A 237 2.56 -7.96 -15.18
N LEU A 238 1.37 -7.55 -15.62
CA LEU A 238 0.19 -7.33 -14.79
C LEU A 238 -1.01 -8.10 -15.36
N TYR A 239 -1.73 -8.80 -14.50
CA TYR A 239 -2.94 -9.56 -14.82
C TYR A 239 -4.03 -9.25 -13.81
N VAL A 240 -5.28 -9.23 -14.29
CA VAL A 240 -6.46 -9.06 -13.44
C VAL A 240 -7.46 -10.16 -13.74
N LEU A 241 -7.90 -10.88 -12.71
CA LEU A 241 -8.88 -11.97 -12.79
C LEU A 241 -10.24 -11.46 -12.32
N GLU A 242 -11.31 -11.88 -12.98
CA GLU A 242 -12.68 -11.43 -12.77
C GLU A 242 -13.27 -11.96 -11.45
N ARG A 243 -13.11 -11.15 -10.37
CA ARG A 243 -13.44 -11.53 -9.00
C ARG A 243 -14.88 -12.01 -8.82
N ASP A 244 -15.87 -11.28 -9.32
CA ASP A 244 -17.28 -11.56 -9.09
C ASP A 244 -17.72 -12.92 -9.68
N LYS A 245 -17.21 -13.28 -10.86
CA LYS A 245 -17.46 -14.59 -11.45
C LYS A 245 -16.68 -15.71 -10.76
N ILE A 246 -15.45 -15.44 -10.37
CA ILE A 246 -14.59 -16.41 -9.69
C ILE A 246 -15.18 -16.85 -8.35
N ILE A 247 -15.67 -15.91 -7.55
CA ILE A 247 -16.35 -16.18 -6.27
C ILE A 247 -17.54 -17.13 -6.44
N ASN A 248 -18.27 -17.00 -7.54
CA ASN A 248 -19.47 -17.77 -7.84
C ASN A 248 -19.20 -19.10 -8.59
N GLY A 249 -17.95 -19.42 -8.91
CA GLY A 249 -17.60 -20.62 -9.67
C GLY A 249 -18.10 -20.58 -11.11
N ASP A 250 -18.23 -19.39 -11.70
CA ASP A 250 -18.70 -19.23 -13.08
C ASP A 250 -17.57 -19.61 -14.05
N SER A 251 -17.85 -20.55 -14.92
CA SER A 251 -16.91 -21.05 -15.94
C SER A 251 -16.64 -20.05 -17.07
N THR A 252 -17.32 -18.91 -17.07
CA THR A 252 -17.11 -17.80 -18.03
C THR A 252 -16.22 -16.71 -17.48
N ALA A 253 -15.66 -16.89 -16.26
CA ALA A 253 -14.73 -15.94 -15.67
C ALA A 253 -13.54 -15.69 -16.60
N SER A 254 -13.09 -14.45 -16.66
CA SER A 254 -12.05 -13.99 -17.57
C SER A 254 -10.85 -13.40 -16.86
N ILE A 255 -9.78 -13.21 -17.62
CA ILE A 255 -8.54 -12.56 -17.20
C ILE A 255 -8.13 -11.54 -18.25
N GLN A 256 -7.65 -10.39 -17.81
CA GLN A 256 -7.08 -9.35 -18.67
C GLN A 256 -5.61 -9.15 -18.32
N GLY A 257 -4.75 -8.99 -19.32
CA GLY A 257 -3.30 -8.79 -19.15
C GLY A 257 -2.83 -7.45 -19.71
N PHE A 258 -1.92 -6.80 -19.01
CA PHE A 258 -1.39 -5.48 -19.35
C PHE A 258 0.14 -5.48 -19.30
N ASP A 259 0.74 -4.63 -20.12
CA ASP A 259 2.11 -4.17 -19.95
C ASP A 259 2.08 -2.90 -19.09
N ALA A 260 2.91 -2.84 -18.05
CA ALA A 260 3.03 -1.62 -17.26
C ALA A 260 3.81 -0.56 -18.05
N PRO A 261 3.17 0.55 -18.50
CA PRO A 261 3.87 1.53 -19.33
C PRO A 261 4.99 2.23 -18.54
N GLN A 262 6.11 2.51 -19.20
CA GLN A 262 7.25 3.22 -18.65
C GLN A 262 7.86 2.60 -17.38
N MET A 263 7.57 1.35 -17.07
CA MET A 263 8.23 0.62 -15.99
C MET A 263 9.69 0.34 -16.38
N ILE A 264 10.62 0.87 -15.60
CA ILE A 264 12.05 0.59 -15.79
C ILE A 264 12.44 -0.49 -14.81
N THR A 265 12.93 -1.61 -15.33
CA THR A 265 13.34 -2.74 -14.52
C THR A 265 14.85 -3.00 -14.73
N SER A 266 15.58 -3.13 -13.66
CA SER A 266 16.97 -3.57 -13.67
C SER A 266 17.19 -4.81 -12.80
N GLY A 267 16.16 -5.25 -12.10
CA GLY A 267 16.09 -6.43 -11.29
C GLY A 267 14.85 -7.25 -11.63
N PHE A 268 14.01 -7.44 -10.66
CA PHE A 268 12.73 -8.14 -10.80
C PHE A 268 11.65 -7.19 -11.30
N ALA A 269 10.81 -7.66 -12.22
CA ALA A 269 9.72 -6.89 -12.80
C ALA A 269 8.40 -7.01 -12.02
N SER A 270 8.37 -7.79 -10.91
CA SER A 270 7.18 -7.97 -10.10
C SER A 270 6.91 -6.72 -9.25
N ALA A 271 6.08 -5.81 -9.77
CA ALA A 271 5.54 -4.68 -9.02
C ALA A 271 4.56 -5.18 -7.95
N GLN A 272 4.06 -4.30 -7.09
CA GLN A 272 3.05 -4.64 -6.10
C GLN A 272 1.78 -3.84 -6.39
N VAL A 273 0.65 -4.54 -6.57
CA VAL A 273 -0.68 -3.91 -6.48
C VAL A 273 -1.05 -3.84 -5.00
N LEU A 274 -1.72 -2.78 -4.59
CA LEU A 274 -2.21 -2.65 -3.22
C LEU A 274 -3.22 -3.76 -2.91
N ASP A 275 -3.08 -4.36 -1.74
CA ASP A 275 -3.97 -5.38 -1.22
C ASP A 275 -4.87 -4.81 -0.13
N ILE A 276 -6.16 -5.07 -0.19
CA ILE A 276 -7.12 -4.53 0.75
C ILE A 276 -6.99 -5.25 2.10
N THR A 277 -6.79 -4.49 3.17
CA THR A 277 -6.81 -5.02 4.53
C THR A 277 -8.26 -5.22 4.98
N ASN A 278 -8.63 -6.47 5.27
CA ASN A 278 -9.94 -6.84 5.81
C ASN A 278 -11.13 -6.31 4.97
N ASP A 279 -12.10 -5.66 5.63
CA ASP A 279 -13.34 -5.20 5.00
C ASP A 279 -13.26 -3.75 4.45
N ASP A 280 -12.08 -3.16 4.39
CA ASP A 280 -11.84 -1.77 3.99
C ASP A 280 -11.90 -1.53 2.47
N HIS A 281 -12.90 -2.05 1.81
CA HIS A 281 -13.01 -2.01 0.36
C HIS A 281 -13.24 -0.59 -0.18
N PRO A 282 -12.35 -0.10 -1.08
CA PRO A 282 -12.60 1.13 -1.83
C PRO A 282 -13.68 0.90 -2.88
N SER A 283 -14.15 1.98 -3.50
CA SER A 283 -15.03 1.89 -4.68
C SER A 283 -14.36 1.07 -5.79
N PRO A 284 -15.10 0.30 -6.60
CA PRO A 284 -14.56 -0.42 -7.75
C PRO A 284 -13.80 0.51 -8.71
N GLY A 285 -12.71 0.02 -9.27
CA GLY A 285 -11.79 0.80 -10.11
C GLY A 285 -10.65 1.42 -9.29
N ASN A 286 -9.80 2.19 -9.96
CA ASN A 286 -8.65 2.89 -9.40
C ASN A 286 -7.69 1.99 -8.59
N ALA A 287 -7.60 0.71 -8.93
CA ALA A 287 -6.59 -0.16 -8.33
C ALA A 287 -5.20 0.42 -8.55
N THR A 288 -4.40 0.43 -7.50
CA THR A 288 -3.10 1.09 -7.51
C THR A 288 -1.97 0.09 -7.57
N MET A 289 -1.10 0.20 -8.57
CA MET A 289 0.15 -0.57 -8.65
C MET A 289 1.34 0.33 -8.34
N ILE A 290 2.27 -0.17 -7.55
CA ILE A 290 3.45 0.55 -7.06
C ILE A 290 4.73 -0.21 -7.43
N TYR A 291 5.75 0.53 -7.87
CA TYR A 291 7.09 -0.01 -8.08
C TYR A 291 8.16 1.02 -7.73
N MET A 292 9.22 0.57 -7.08
CA MET A 292 10.37 1.40 -6.78
C MET A 292 11.21 1.67 -8.04
N GLN A 293 11.90 2.80 -8.08
CA GLN A 293 12.83 3.18 -9.13
C GLN A 293 14.10 3.74 -8.49
N ASP A 294 15.22 3.04 -8.64
CA ASP A 294 16.52 3.39 -8.09
C ASP A 294 17.33 4.18 -9.13
N ASP A 295 17.93 5.29 -8.76
CA ASP A 295 18.73 6.15 -9.63
C ASP A 295 20.03 5.49 -10.11
N ALA A 296 20.39 4.34 -9.52
CA ALA A 296 21.44 3.48 -10.05
C ALA A 296 21.07 2.83 -11.38
N TRP A 297 19.80 2.75 -11.72
CA TRP A 297 19.32 2.11 -12.93
C TRP A 297 19.41 3.04 -14.14
N ASN A 298 19.65 2.46 -15.32
CA ASN A 298 19.71 3.26 -16.53
C ASN A 298 18.35 3.90 -16.84
N GLN A 299 18.34 5.20 -17.15
CA GLN A 299 17.15 6.01 -17.42
C GLN A 299 16.31 6.39 -16.18
N VAL A 300 16.77 6.11 -14.98
CA VAL A 300 16.15 6.60 -13.74
C VAL A 300 17.01 7.75 -13.21
N PRO A 301 16.54 9.00 -13.26
CA PRO A 301 17.33 10.17 -12.89
C PRO A 301 17.42 10.39 -11.38
N THR A 302 16.40 10.00 -10.64
CA THR A 302 16.25 10.15 -9.18
C THR A 302 15.55 8.95 -8.59
N ASP A 303 15.77 8.68 -7.32
CA ASP A 303 15.03 7.67 -6.58
C ASP A 303 13.58 8.12 -6.39
N HIS A 304 12.62 7.24 -6.68
CA HIS A 304 11.19 7.54 -6.56
C HIS A 304 10.34 6.27 -6.55
N LEU A 305 9.09 6.40 -6.15
CA LEU A 305 8.06 5.39 -6.38
C LEU A 305 7.27 5.77 -7.63
N LYS A 306 7.03 4.80 -8.51
CA LYS A 306 6.08 4.92 -9.63
C LYS A 306 4.74 4.34 -9.25
N ILE A 307 3.69 5.09 -9.61
CA ILE A 307 2.30 4.74 -9.33
C ILE A 307 1.52 4.64 -10.64
N TRP A 308 0.82 3.54 -10.81
CA TRP A 308 -0.15 3.33 -11.90
C TRP A 308 -1.53 3.17 -11.34
N THR A 309 -2.53 3.71 -12.02
CA THR A 309 -3.95 3.49 -11.75
C THR A 309 -4.52 2.53 -12.78
N ILE A 310 -5.26 1.54 -12.33
CA ILE A 310 -5.84 0.50 -13.18
C ILE A 310 -7.36 0.55 -13.02
N ASN A 311 -8.06 0.56 -14.16
CA ASN A 311 -9.51 0.52 -14.22
C ASN A 311 -9.94 -0.63 -15.12
N ILE A 312 -10.82 -1.50 -14.63
CA ILE A 312 -11.27 -2.69 -15.34
C ILE A 312 -12.74 -2.58 -15.69
N ASP A 313 -13.06 -2.86 -16.95
CA ASP A 313 -14.41 -3.08 -17.43
C ASP A 313 -14.52 -4.56 -17.84
N TRP A 314 -15.35 -5.31 -17.14
CA TRP A 314 -15.56 -6.74 -17.39
C TRP A 314 -16.56 -7.00 -18.51
N ASP A 315 -17.39 -6.03 -18.88
CA ASP A 315 -18.34 -6.15 -19.98
C ASP A 315 -17.68 -5.86 -21.34
N ASP A 316 -16.77 -4.88 -21.40
CA ASP A 316 -15.99 -4.55 -22.61
C ASP A 316 -14.54 -4.20 -22.25
N SER A 317 -13.64 -5.14 -22.44
CA SER A 317 -12.20 -4.95 -22.15
C SER A 317 -11.55 -3.78 -22.93
N ASN A 318 -12.20 -3.25 -23.97
CA ASN A 318 -11.71 -2.04 -24.63
C ASN A 318 -11.85 -0.78 -23.78
N ASN A 319 -12.67 -0.81 -22.74
CA ASN A 319 -12.80 0.28 -21.77
C ASN A 319 -11.83 0.13 -20.58
N SER A 320 -11.26 -1.07 -20.40
CA SER A 320 -10.23 -1.27 -19.36
C SER A 320 -8.94 -0.53 -19.70
N SER A 321 -8.23 -0.08 -18.68
CA SER A 321 -7.00 0.70 -18.87
C SER A 321 -6.04 0.62 -17.71
N ILE A 322 -4.75 0.76 -18.02
CA ILE A 322 -3.70 1.13 -17.07
C ILE A 322 -3.16 2.52 -17.45
N SER A 323 -3.05 3.41 -16.47
CA SER A 323 -2.55 4.78 -16.71
C SER A 323 -1.06 4.77 -17.10
N THR A 324 -0.57 5.85 -17.71
CA THR A 324 0.85 6.19 -17.56
C THR A 324 1.13 6.46 -16.08
N PRO A 325 2.33 6.09 -15.58
CA PRO A 325 2.63 6.32 -14.18
C PRO A 325 2.91 7.79 -13.89
N TYR A 326 2.62 8.19 -12.67
CA TYR A 326 3.25 9.37 -12.06
C TYR A 326 4.29 8.93 -11.02
N SER A 327 5.19 9.83 -10.68
CA SER A 327 6.27 9.58 -9.74
C SER A 327 5.97 10.25 -8.40
N LEU A 328 6.21 9.55 -7.30
CA LEU A 328 6.28 10.13 -5.97
C LEU A 328 7.74 10.28 -5.60
N ASP A 329 8.20 11.51 -5.41
CA ASP A 329 9.54 11.80 -4.96
C ASP A 329 9.77 11.22 -3.56
N THR A 330 10.95 10.62 -3.36
CA THR A 330 11.37 10.02 -2.09
C THR A 330 12.74 10.53 -1.68
N SER A 331 13.10 10.35 -0.42
CA SER A 331 14.50 10.43 -0.02
C SER A 331 15.32 9.39 -0.75
N SER A 332 16.56 9.71 -1.09
CA SER A 332 17.43 8.81 -1.82
C SER A 332 17.68 7.49 -1.06
N PHE A 333 17.87 6.41 -1.81
CA PHE A 333 18.15 5.09 -1.26
C PHE A 333 19.10 4.31 -2.17
N THR A 334 19.68 3.24 -1.65
CA THR A 334 20.45 2.27 -2.43
C THR A 334 19.82 0.90 -2.27
N SER A 335 19.13 0.42 -3.30
CA SER A 335 18.42 -0.85 -3.24
C SER A 335 19.26 -2.06 -3.66
N VAL A 336 20.51 -1.85 -4.03
CA VAL A 336 21.40 -2.87 -4.60
C VAL A 336 22.68 -2.93 -3.79
N PHE A 337 23.01 -4.11 -3.29
CA PHE A 337 24.23 -4.40 -2.57
C PHE A 337 25.43 -4.56 -3.51
N ASP A 338 26.64 -4.53 -2.96
CA ASP A 338 27.90 -4.52 -3.70
C ASP A 338 27.97 -5.53 -4.83
N GLY A 339 28.22 -5.01 -6.04
CA GLY A 339 28.33 -5.82 -7.24
C GLY A 339 27.04 -6.41 -7.78
N GLY A 340 25.89 -6.10 -7.16
CA GLY A 340 24.57 -6.53 -7.61
C GLY A 340 24.34 -8.04 -7.59
N GLY A 341 25.16 -8.80 -6.87
CA GLY A 341 25.00 -10.25 -6.71
C GLY A 341 23.96 -10.59 -5.64
N PHE A 342 23.55 -11.86 -5.57
CA PHE A 342 22.57 -12.35 -4.59
C PHE A 342 23.17 -12.91 -3.31
N ALA A 343 24.49 -12.92 -3.15
CA ALA A 343 25.18 -13.34 -1.94
C ALA A 343 25.64 -12.10 -1.18
N ASN A 344 24.73 -11.50 -0.42
CA ASN A 344 24.89 -10.19 0.19
C ASN A 344 25.25 -10.29 1.67
N LEU A 345 24.48 -11.06 2.46
CA LEU A 345 24.50 -11.00 3.92
C LEU A 345 25.31 -12.17 4.47
N THR A 346 26.42 -11.87 5.14
CA THR A 346 27.34 -12.88 5.68
C THR A 346 26.77 -13.56 6.91
N GLN A 347 26.70 -14.89 6.89
CA GLN A 347 26.29 -15.73 8.00
C GLN A 347 27.48 -16.12 8.90
N SER A 348 27.18 -16.66 10.10
CA SER A 348 28.18 -17.24 11.00
C SER A 348 28.92 -18.45 10.37
N SER A 349 28.27 -19.16 9.46
CA SER A 349 28.85 -20.23 8.62
C SER A 349 27.94 -20.51 7.42
N GLY A 350 28.51 -21.04 6.34
CA GLY A 350 27.78 -21.33 5.12
C GLY A 350 27.95 -20.23 4.06
N PRO A 351 27.12 -20.22 3.00
CA PRO A 351 27.15 -19.18 1.99
C PRO A 351 26.52 -17.88 2.53
N ASP A 352 26.95 -16.74 2.00
CA ASP A 352 26.22 -15.49 2.19
C ASP A 352 24.83 -15.61 1.55
N ILE A 353 23.83 -14.94 2.12
CA ILE A 353 22.45 -15.07 1.69
C ILE A 353 21.94 -13.84 0.95
N ASP A 354 20.92 -14.04 0.14
CA ASP A 354 20.23 -13.01 -0.60
C ASP A 354 19.47 -12.06 0.36
N ALA A 355 19.70 -10.75 0.22
CA ALA A 355 18.99 -9.71 0.97
C ALA A 355 17.60 -9.42 0.42
N MET A 356 17.19 -10.01 -0.69
CA MET A 356 15.95 -9.68 -1.41
C MET A 356 15.98 -8.25 -1.98
N GLN A 357 17.09 -7.89 -2.61
CA GLN A 357 17.36 -6.54 -3.12
C GLN A 357 16.53 -6.18 -4.35
N ALA A 358 16.29 -4.88 -4.55
CA ALA A 358 15.60 -4.29 -5.71
C ALA A 358 14.18 -4.84 -5.95
N ILE A 359 13.45 -5.12 -4.88
CA ILE A 359 12.11 -5.70 -4.90
C ILE A 359 11.24 -4.99 -3.87
N VAL A 360 10.06 -4.50 -4.26
CA VAL A 360 9.02 -4.16 -3.28
C VAL A 360 8.54 -5.46 -2.65
N MET A 361 8.64 -5.57 -1.33
CA MET A 361 8.30 -6.81 -0.62
C MET A 361 6.79 -7.10 -0.63
N ASN A 362 6.43 -8.36 -0.46
CA ASN A 362 5.06 -8.80 -0.30
C ASN A 362 4.58 -8.53 1.14
N GLN A 363 3.47 -7.85 1.39
CA GLN A 363 2.57 -7.17 0.46
C GLN A 363 2.63 -5.65 0.69
N ALA A 364 2.16 -4.88 -0.30
CA ALA A 364 1.78 -3.49 -0.08
C ALA A 364 0.29 -3.46 0.30
N GLN A 365 -0.04 -3.00 1.51
CA GLN A 365 -1.38 -3.09 2.05
C GLN A 365 -2.10 -1.75 2.06
N PHE A 366 -3.36 -1.78 1.66
CA PHE A 366 -4.30 -0.67 1.65
C PHE A 366 -5.24 -0.77 2.84
N ARG A 367 -5.48 0.38 3.49
CA ARG A 367 -6.52 0.53 4.52
C ARG A 367 -7.29 1.83 4.32
N LYS A 368 -8.61 1.74 4.50
CA LYS A 368 -9.52 2.88 4.39
C LYS A 368 -9.88 3.40 5.77
N PHE A 369 -9.61 4.68 6.00
CA PHE A 369 -10.02 5.40 7.20
C PHE A 369 -11.14 6.40 6.86
N PRO A 370 -11.90 6.90 7.84
CA PRO A 370 -12.96 7.88 7.60
C PRO A 370 -12.49 9.17 6.93
N THR A 371 -11.22 9.57 7.15
CA THR A 371 -10.66 10.83 6.66
C THR A 371 -9.69 10.69 5.50
N HIS A 372 -9.19 9.48 5.24
CA HIS A 372 -8.20 9.22 4.20
C HIS A 372 -8.07 7.73 3.91
N ASN A 373 -7.47 7.41 2.78
CA ASN A 373 -6.94 6.07 2.52
C ASN A 373 -5.46 6.05 2.86
N SER A 374 -4.98 4.94 3.39
CA SER A 374 -3.56 4.73 3.70
C SER A 374 -3.03 3.48 3.00
N ALA A 375 -1.76 3.50 2.59
CA ALA A 375 -1.08 2.32 2.05
C ALA A 375 0.32 2.21 2.65
N VAL A 376 0.72 1.00 3.08
CA VAL A 376 2.06 0.73 3.61
C VAL A 376 2.80 -0.25 2.73
N LEU A 377 4.08 0.01 2.51
CA LEU A 377 4.98 -0.84 1.72
C LEU A 377 6.42 -0.72 2.19
N ASN A 378 7.24 -1.69 1.84
CA ASN A 378 8.65 -1.68 2.17
C ASN A 378 9.52 -2.41 1.12
N PHE A 379 10.82 -2.15 1.20
CA PHE A 379 11.87 -2.90 0.50
C PHE A 379 13.19 -2.79 1.26
N VAL A 380 14.13 -3.67 0.96
CA VAL A 380 15.45 -3.65 1.58
C VAL A 380 16.34 -2.63 0.89
N VAL A 381 17.19 -1.96 1.67
CA VAL A 381 18.23 -1.03 1.19
C VAL A 381 19.57 -1.35 1.83
N ASP A 382 20.66 -1.00 1.17
CA ASP A 382 21.97 -0.91 1.79
C ASP A 382 22.12 0.46 2.44
N ALA A 383 22.15 0.46 3.77
CA ALA A 383 22.03 1.68 4.55
C ALA A 383 23.37 2.39 4.83
N LEU A 384 24.51 1.72 4.65
CA LEU A 384 25.82 2.27 4.93
C LEU A 384 26.63 2.56 3.67
N SER A 385 27.41 3.62 3.73
CA SER A 385 28.37 3.97 2.67
C SER A 385 29.60 3.07 2.68
N GLY A 386 30.24 2.95 1.52
CA GLY A 386 31.49 2.20 1.36
C GLY A 386 31.26 0.70 1.14
N ASN A 387 32.16 -0.15 1.65
CA ASN A 387 32.10 -1.61 1.48
C ASN A 387 31.50 -2.31 2.72
N ASP A 388 30.97 -1.53 3.66
CA ASP A 388 30.33 -2.07 4.87
C ASP A 388 28.83 -2.14 4.59
N GLU A 389 28.32 -3.30 4.23
CA GLU A 389 26.92 -3.52 3.93
C GLU A 389 26.09 -3.65 5.19
N LEU A 390 24.97 -2.90 5.27
CA LEU A 390 23.96 -3.04 6.30
C LEU A 390 22.59 -3.07 5.67
N ALA A 391 22.00 -4.24 5.56
CA ALA A 391 20.62 -4.35 5.14
C ALA A 391 19.70 -3.69 6.16
N ALA A 392 18.87 -2.77 5.69
CA ALA A 392 17.87 -2.04 6.44
C ALA A 392 16.53 -2.05 5.68
N VAL A 393 15.44 -1.82 6.38
CA VAL A 393 14.10 -1.78 5.77
C VAL A 393 13.71 -0.34 5.51
N ARG A 394 13.68 0.07 4.23
CA ARG A 394 13.06 1.31 3.78
C ARG A 394 11.56 1.07 3.70
N TRP A 395 10.78 1.91 4.35
CA TRP A 395 9.33 1.79 4.42
C TRP A 395 8.63 3.11 4.16
N TYR A 396 7.38 3.02 3.71
CA TYR A 396 6.53 4.16 3.36
C TYR A 396 5.13 3.96 3.90
N GLU A 397 4.50 5.07 4.30
CA GLU A 397 3.06 5.22 4.34
C GLU A 397 2.67 6.26 3.30
N LEU A 398 1.84 5.85 2.37
CA LEU A 398 1.23 6.73 1.38
C LEU A 398 -0.19 7.06 1.84
N ARG A 399 -0.65 8.27 1.56
CA ARG A 399 -2.04 8.67 1.81
C ARG A 399 -2.70 9.23 0.57
N GLN A 400 -4.02 9.11 0.55
CA GLN A 400 -4.92 9.57 -0.49
C GLN A 400 -6.18 10.06 0.22
N ASP A 401 -6.67 11.27 -0.09
CA ASP A 401 -7.80 11.86 0.64
C ASP A 401 -9.11 11.10 0.39
N THR A 402 -9.35 10.71 -0.86
CA THR A 402 -10.50 9.88 -1.26
C THR A 402 -10.14 8.90 -2.36
N ASP A 403 -11.00 7.89 -2.61
CA ASP A 403 -10.78 6.87 -3.64
C ASP A 403 -10.55 7.52 -5.02
N GLY A 404 -9.42 7.21 -5.65
CA GLY A 404 -9.06 7.67 -7.00
C GLY A 404 -8.27 8.97 -7.06
N GLU A 405 -8.11 9.70 -5.97
CA GLU A 405 -7.21 10.85 -5.90
C GLU A 405 -5.74 10.40 -5.96
N PRO A 406 -4.80 11.30 -6.30
CA PRO A 406 -3.38 10.97 -6.29
C PRO A 406 -2.88 10.60 -4.90
N TRP A 407 -2.03 9.57 -4.83
CA TRP A 407 -1.30 9.25 -3.61
C TRP A 407 -0.19 10.25 -3.34
N VAL A 408 0.07 10.50 -2.07
CA VAL A 408 1.22 11.28 -1.60
C VAL A 408 2.04 10.49 -0.58
N VAL A 409 3.33 10.75 -0.48
CA VAL A 409 4.15 10.19 0.61
C VAL A 409 3.79 10.96 1.89
N PHE A 410 3.06 10.30 2.79
CA PHE A 410 2.75 10.87 4.10
C PHE A 410 3.94 10.77 5.03
N GLN A 411 4.63 9.62 5.01
CA GLN A 411 5.87 9.42 5.74
C GLN A 411 6.73 8.33 5.09
N GLU A 412 8.03 8.43 5.33
CA GLU A 412 9.02 7.43 4.95
C GLU A 412 10.08 7.30 6.04
N GLY A 413 10.69 6.14 6.15
CA GLY A 413 11.74 5.89 7.12
C GLY A 413 12.64 4.73 6.71
N THR A 414 13.79 4.61 7.37
CA THR A 414 14.73 3.50 7.20
C THR A 414 14.96 2.85 8.57
N TYR A 415 14.45 1.65 8.75
CA TYR A 415 14.62 0.90 9.99
C TYR A 415 15.87 0.01 9.93
N THR A 416 16.73 0.16 10.94
CA THR A 416 17.87 -0.73 11.19
C THR A 416 17.64 -1.52 12.46
N ALA A 417 17.99 -2.81 12.42
CA ALA A 417 17.96 -3.63 13.63
C ALA A 417 19.01 -3.12 14.65
N PRO A 418 18.73 -3.17 15.95
CA PRO A 418 19.72 -2.85 16.99
C PRO A 418 21.00 -3.70 16.88
N ASP A 419 22.09 -3.20 17.47
CA ASP A 419 23.40 -3.87 17.57
C ASP A 419 24.07 -4.17 16.23
N GLY A 420 23.72 -3.43 15.16
CA GLY A 420 24.33 -3.56 13.83
C GLY A 420 23.97 -4.85 13.11
N ARG A 421 22.89 -5.51 13.49
CA ARG A 421 22.33 -6.64 12.73
C ARG A 421 21.63 -6.14 11.46
N HIS A 422 21.63 -6.96 10.43
CA HIS A 422 20.82 -6.73 9.25
C HIS A 422 19.33 -6.86 9.57
N ALA A 423 18.50 -6.04 8.93
CA ALA A 423 17.03 -6.16 8.87
C ALA A 423 16.60 -6.28 7.40
N PHE A 424 15.90 -7.36 7.05
CA PHE A 424 15.54 -7.67 5.65
C PHE A 424 14.32 -8.61 5.61
N GLY A 425 13.79 -8.86 4.40
CA GLY A 425 12.64 -9.75 4.22
C GLY A 425 11.45 -9.35 5.10
N ALA A 426 11.14 -8.06 5.12
CA ALA A 426 10.07 -7.51 5.94
C ALA A 426 8.72 -7.57 5.24
N SER A 427 7.65 -7.59 6.02
CA SER A 427 6.27 -7.36 5.59
C SER A 427 5.58 -6.45 6.59
N MET A 428 4.69 -5.58 6.11
CA MET A 428 4.06 -4.53 6.90
C MET A 428 2.55 -4.53 6.71
N ALA A 429 1.85 -4.15 7.76
CA ALA A 429 0.41 -3.93 7.75
C ALA A 429 0.04 -2.81 8.73
N MET A 430 -1.18 -2.32 8.63
CA MET A 430 -1.74 -1.31 9.51
C MET A 430 -2.99 -1.86 10.18
N ASP A 431 -3.13 -1.66 11.50
CA ASP A 431 -4.34 -2.05 12.23
C ASP A 431 -5.46 -0.99 12.10
N VAL A 432 -6.62 -1.28 12.68
CA VAL A 432 -7.79 -0.38 12.64
C VAL A 432 -7.55 0.97 13.30
N GLN A 433 -6.58 1.07 14.20
CA GLN A 433 -6.19 2.31 14.88
C GLN A 433 -5.15 3.11 14.11
N GLY A 434 -4.68 2.61 12.94
CA GLY A 434 -3.62 3.23 12.17
C GLY A 434 -2.20 2.93 12.70
N ASN A 435 -2.06 2.01 13.66
CA ASN A 435 -0.75 1.58 14.09
C ASN A 435 -0.13 0.66 13.04
N ILE A 436 1.16 0.83 12.78
CA ILE A 436 1.88 0.04 11.78
C ILE A 436 2.67 -1.06 12.50
N GLY A 437 2.42 -2.31 12.11
CA GLY A 437 3.23 -3.47 12.47
C GLY A 437 4.19 -3.83 11.35
N MET A 438 5.41 -4.24 11.70
CA MET A 438 6.42 -4.74 10.77
C MET A 438 7.06 -6.01 11.32
N GLY A 439 6.81 -7.14 10.66
CA GLY A 439 7.57 -8.36 10.87
C GLY A 439 8.77 -8.41 9.92
N TYR A 440 9.92 -8.89 10.39
CA TYR A 440 11.14 -8.91 9.57
C TYR A 440 12.12 -10.02 10.01
N SER A 441 13.03 -10.32 9.11
CA SER A 441 14.17 -11.23 9.37
C SER A 441 15.40 -10.42 9.78
N SER A 442 16.15 -10.93 10.75
CA SER A 442 17.37 -10.28 11.24
C SER A 442 18.50 -11.28 11.44
N MET A 443 19.72 -10.88 11.12
CA MET A 443 20.92 -11.70 11.33
C MET A 443 22.19 -10.87 11.37
N SER A 444 23.31 -11.50 11.72
CA SER A 444 24.66 -10.96 11.57
C SER A 444 25.66 -12.08 11.28
N SER A 445 26.91 -11.74 11.05
CA SER A 445 27.99 -12.72 10.91
C SER A 445 28.24 -13.57 12.18
N SER A 446 27.65 -13.22 13.32
CA SER A 446 27.75 -13.96 14.58
C SER A 446 26.42 -14.48 15.12
N GLU A 447 25.29 -14.04 14.54
CA GLU A 447 23.94 -14.43 14.96
C GLU A 447 23.16 -15.02 13.78
N ASN A 448 22.62 -16.21 13.97
CA ASN A 448 21.79 -16.86 12.96
C ASN A 448 20.50 -16.06 12.70
N ILE A 449 19.86 -16.34 11.58
CA ILE A 449 18.58 -15.72 11.24
C ILE A 449 17.59 -15.82 12.39
N SER A 450 16.99 -14.70 12.74
CA SER A 450 15.88 -14.60 13.69
C SER A 450 14.70 -13.89 13.03
N LEU A 451 13.48 -14.27 13.40
CA LEU A 451 12.27 -13.56 13.04
C LEU A 451 11.89 -12.64 14.20
N ARG A 452 11.61 -11.41 13.89
CA ARG A 452 11.34 -10.34 14.85
C ARG A 452 10.20 -9.47 14.38
N TYR A 453 9.67 -8.66 15.27
CA TYR A 453 8.76 -7.58 14.91
C TYR A 453 9.12 -6.29 15.63
N THR A 454 8.72 -5.20 15.05
CA THR A 454 8.68 -3.85 15.59
C THR A 454 7.44 -3.15 15.05
N GLY A 455 7.27 -1.88 15.36
CA GLY A 455 6.15 -1.09 14.84
C GLY A 455 6.13 0.30 15.41
N ARG A 456 5.04 1.01 15.16
CA ARG A 456 4.79 2.35 15.65
C ARG A 456 3.31 2.57 15.92
N TYR A 457 3.00 3.47 16.83
CA TYR A 457 1.65 3.98 17.00
C TYR A 457 1.33 5.02 15.92
N ALA A 458 0.04 5.19 15.61
CA ALA A 458 -0.43 6.15 14.61
C ALA A 458 0.08 7.58 14.85
N ASN A 459 0.12 7.99 16.12
CA ASN A 459 0.50 9.35 16.55
C ASN A 459 1.99 9.50 16.91
N ASP A 460 2.84 8.52 16.59
CA ASP A 460 4.26 8.61 16.83
C ASP A 460 4.96 9.59 15.87
N PRO A 461 6.17 10.07 16.19
CA PRO A 461 6.92 10.92 15.29
C PRO A 461 7.06 10.32 13.89
N ILE A 462 6.88 11.14 12.86
CA ILE A 462 6.92 10.72 11.47
C ILE A 462 8.27 10.11 11.10
N GLY A 463 8.25 8.99 10.36
CA GLY A 463 9.45 8.32 9.85
C GLY A 463 10.14 7.39 10.84
N GLU A 464 9.60 7.19 12.06
CA GLU A 464 10.22 6.40 13.11
C GLU A 464 9.42 5.13 13.43
N MET A 465 10.12 3.98 13.56
CA MET A 465 9.60 2.77 14.21
C MET A 465 9.94 2.85 15.70
N THR A 466 8.96 3.16 16.51
CA THR A 466 9.16 3.56 17.91
C THR A 466 9.12 2.40 18.89
N LEU A 467 8.60 1.23 18.51
CA LEU A 467 8.58 0.08 19.39
C LEU A 467 9.94 -0.63 19.41
N GLU A 468 10.41 -0.99 20.60
CA GLU A 468 11.53 -1.92 20.73
C GLU A 468 11.22 -3.21 19.96
N GLU A 469 12.23 -3.74 19.27
CA GLU A 469 12.04 -5.02 18.59
C GLU A 469 11.74 -6.14 19.59
N ASN A 470 10.91 -7.10 19.19
CA ASN A 470 10.69 -8.31 19.97
C ASN A 470 10.95 -9.57 19.13
N LEU A 471 11.44 -10.62 19.80
CA LEU A 471 11.82 -11.87 19.17
C LEU A 471 10.59 -12.77 18.98
N ILE A 472 10.31 -13.16 17.73
CA ILE A 472 9.37 -14.23 17.41
C ILE A 472 10.07 -15.58 17.50
N GLY A 473 11.24 -15.72 16.85
CA GLY A 473 11.99 -16.95 16.94
C GLY A 473 13.41 -16.86 16.41
N GLN A 474 14.30 -17.64 17.02
CA GLN A 474 15.73 -17.70 16.71
C GLN A 474 16.09 -19.03 16.04
N SER A 475 16.69 -18.96 14.84
CA SER A 475 17.25 -20.16 14.19
C SER A 475 18.39 -20.78 15.01
N ASN A 476 18.38 -22.09 15.11
CA ASN A 476 19.48 -22.83 15.74
C ASN A 476 20.49 -23.41 14.73
N ALA A 477 20.33 -23.08 13.45
CA ALA A 477 21.22 -23.45 12.36
C ALA A 477 21.32 -22.32 11.33
N THR A 478 22.35 -22.32 10.50
CA THR A 478 22.52 -21.41 9.37
C THR A 478 21.76 -21.89 8.14
N ASN A 479 21.46 -21.00 7.23
CA ASN A 479 20.90 -21.34 5.93
C ASN A 479 21.98 -22.04 5.06
N PRO A 480 21.71 -23.23 4.54
CA PRO A 480 22.69 -23.96 3.71
C PRO A 480 22.75 -23.45 2.26
N SER A 481 21.96 -22.46 1.88
CA SER A 481 21.81 -21.92 0.52
C SER A 481 22.00 -20.41 0.50
N VAL A 482 22.34 -19.85 -0.67
CA VAL A 482 22.26 -18.41 -0.93
C VAL A 482 20.79 -17.92 -0.90
N ARG A 483 19.84 -18.77 -1.33
CA ARG A 483 18.43 -18.44 -1.39
C ARG A 483 17.77 -18.49 -0.02
N TYR A 484 16.96 -17.46 0.27
CA TYR A 484 16.23 -17.30 1.52
C TYR A 484 14.90 -16.61 1.25
N ALA A 485 13.82 -17.22 1.70
CA ALA A 485 12.47 -16.67 1.82
C ALA A 485 12.12 -15.60 0.78
N ASP A 486 11.90 -15.99 -0.47
CA ASP A 486 11.53 -15.03 -1.55
C ASP A 486 10.29 -14.19 -1.16
N TYR A 487 9.50 -14.68 -0.20
CA TYR A 487 8.37 -13.98 0.41
C TYR A 487 8.47 -13.97 1.94
N ALA A 488 7.90 -12.93 2.53
CA ALA A 488 7.41 -12.87 3.90
C ALA A 488 6.01 -12.27 3.86
N HIS A 489 5.16 -12.59 4.83
CA HIS A 489 3.78 -12.11 4.81
C HIS A 489 3.32 -11.70 6.20
N LEU A 490 2.75 -10.51 6.30
CA LEU A 490 2.09 -9.99 7.49
C LEU A 490 0.64 -9.67 7.14
N SER A 491 -0.31 -10.25 7.85
CA SER A 491 -1.74 -9.97 7.72
C SER A 491 -2.35 -9.53 9.04
N VAL A 492 -3.51 -8.90 9.00
CA VAL A 492 -4.25 -8.42 10.16
C VAL A 492 -5.47 -9.29 10.39
N ASP A 493 -5.66 -9.77 11.62
CA ASP A 493 -6.77 -10.64 12.00
C ASP A 493 -8.13 -9.95 11.80
N PRO A 494 -8.97 -10.42 10.87
CA PRO A 494 -10.25 -9.77 10.57
C PRO A 494 -11.28 -9.90 11.69
N SER A 495 -11.02 -10.69 12.73
CA SER A 495 -11.93 -10.85 13.87
C SER A 495 -11.80 -9.72 14.90
N ASN A 496 -10.65 -9.08 14.99
CA ASN A 496 -10.39 -8.00 15.94
C ASN A 496 -9.70 -6.79 15.32
N ASP A 497 -9.24 -6.91 14.09
CA ASP A 497 -8.59 -5.87 13.27
C ASP A 497 -7.37 -5.18 13.92
N LYS A 498 -6.73 -5.87 14.86
CA LYS A 498 -5.61 -5.38 15.68
C LYS A 498 -4.44 -6.37 15.78
N THR A 499 -4.68 -7.66 15.63
CA THR A 499 -3.64 -8.69 15.78
C THR A 499 -2.95 -8.95 14.46
N PHE A 500 -1.65 -8.77 14.43
CA PHE A 500 -0.81 -9.05 13.28
C PHE A 500 -0.34 -10.50 13.30
N TRP A 501 -0.38 -11.16 12.14
CA TRP A 501 0.10 -12.52 11.90
C TRP A 501 1.24 -12.47 10.89
N PHE A 502 2.45 -12.77 11.33
CA PHE A 502 3.66 -12.72 10.49
C PHE A 502 4.21 -14.11 10.24
N VAL A 503 4.59 -14.41 9.00
CA VAL A 503 5.27 -15.64 8.61
C VAL A 503 6.52 -15.35 7.80
N SER A 504 7.61 -16.05 8.10
CA SER A 504 8.80 -16.10 7.28
C SER A 504 9.60 -17.39 7.54
N GLU A 505 10.66 -17.58 6.74
CA GLU A 505 11.52 -18.76 6.79
C GLU A 505 12.51 -18.68 7.98
N TYR A 506 12.74 -19.82 8.64
CA TYR A 506 13.78 -19.95 9.64
C TYR A 506 14.34 -21.39 9.71
N PHE A 507 15.30 -21.68 10.59
CA PHE A 507 16.02 -22.97 10.62
C PHE A 507 16.03 -23.60 12.02
N ASN A 508 15.38 -24.80 12.18
CA ASN A 508 15.28 -25.54 13.45
C ASN A 508 15.31 -27.08 13.28
N PRO A 509 16.46 -27.77 13.19
CA PRO A 509 17.69 -27.35 12.51
C PRO A 509 17.53 -27.32 10.98
N GLY A 510 16.50 -27.94 10.43
CA GLY A 510 16.14 -27.88 9.01
C GLY A 510 15.31 -26.64 8.69
N ARG A 511 15.10 -26.42 7.41
CA ARG A 511 14.25 -25.32 6.92
C ARG A 511 12.81 -25.49 7.34
N ARG A 512 12.21 -24.43 7.84
CA ARG A 512 10.83 -24.31 8.31
C ARG A 512 10.30 -22.93 8.03
N ASP A 513 9.00 -22.76 8.23
CA ASP A 513 8.38 -21.45 8.30
C ASP A 513 7.79 -21.27 9.68
N LEU A 514 8.02 -20.12 10.29
CA LEU A 514 7.57 -19.79 11.64
C LEU A 514 6.54 -18.68 11.57
N VAL A 515 5.42 -18.90 12.23
CA VAL A 515 4.36 -17.91 12.40
C VAL A 515 4.46 -17.31 13.79
N GLY A 516 4.39 -15.99 13.87
CA GLY A 516 4.29 -15.26 15.13
C GLY A 516 3.19 -14.22 15.09
N THR A 517 2.41 -14.10 16.17
CA THR A 517 1.35 -13.11 16.28
C THR A 517 1.66 -12.07 17.32
N PHE A 518 1.31 -10.82 17.08
CA PHE A 518 1.57 -9.71 17.98
C PHE A 518 0.56 -8.59 17.81
N GLN A 519 0.54 -7.66 18.75
CA GLN A 519 -0.23 -6.42 18.69
C GLN A 519 0.66 -5.22 19.01
N ILE A 520 0.38 -4.09 18.40
CA ILE A 520 1.04 -2.82 18.68
C ILE A 520 0.40 -2.17 19.91
N ALA A 521 -0.91 -1.93 19.86
CA ALA A 521 -1.67 -1.36 20.96
C ALA A 521 -2.19 -2.43 21.94
N ALA A 522 -2.56 -2.00 23.14
CA ALA A 522 -3.24 -2.85 24.11
C ALA A 522 -4.66 -3.19 23.66
N ASN A 523 -5.15 -4.36 24.08
CA ASN A 523 -6.57 -4.60 24.12
C ASN A 523 -7.11 -3.96 25.40
N TYR A 524 -7.95 -2.95 25.23
CA TYR A 524 -8.70 -2.33 26.30
C TYR A 524 -10.13 -2.88 26.30
N ALA A 525 -10.72 -3.04 27.48
CA ALA A 525 -12.14 -3.42 27.55
C ALA A 525 -13.03 -2.26 27.12
N ASN A 526 -12.70 -1.06 27.56
CA ASN A 526 -13.43 0.16 27.24
C ASN A 526 -12.46 1.20 26.66
N ASP A 527 -12.70 1.61 25.43
CA ASP A 527 -11.86 2.55 24.71
C ASP A 527 -12.71 3.17 23.57
N ILE A 528 -13.12 4.42 23.72
CA ILE A 528 -13.99 5.13 22.78
C ILE A 528 -13.33 6.44 22.34
N GLY A 529 -13.14 6.64 21.05
CA GLY A 529 -12.44 7.81 20.53
C GLY A 529 -13.16 8.51 19.40
N VAL A 530 -12.76 9.77 19.14
CA VAL A 530 -13.24 10.54 17.99
C VAL A 530 -12.30 10.30 16.82
N VAL A 531 -12.87 9.90 15.67
CA VAL A 531 -12.09 9.61 14.45
C VAL A 531 -12.16 10.73 13.42
N SER A 532 -13.22 11.54 13.41
CA SER A 532 -13.36 12.65 12.48
C SER A 532 -14.38 13.71 12.94
N VAL A 533 -14.21 14.92 12.41
CA VAL A 533 -15.25 15.95 12.33
C VAL A 533 -15.79 15.90 10.89
N ASP A 534 -16.98 15.32 10.72
CA ASP A 534 -17.57 15.06 9.40
C ASP A 534 -18.23 16.30 8.79
N SER A 535 -18.65 17.22 9.65
CA SER A 535 -19.33 18.48 9.28
C SER A 535 -19.08 19.52 10.37
N PRO A 536 -18.94 20.81 10.00
CA PRO A 536 -18.91 21.33 8.63
C PRO A 536 -17.58 21.09 7.90
N LEU A 537 -17.59 21.15 6.58
CA LEU A 537 -16.41 21.16 5.73
C LEU A 537 -16.10 22.58 5.26
N SER A 538 -14.84 22.83 4.84
CA SER A 538 -14.45 24.12 4.26
C SER A 538 -15.33 24.49 3.06
N GLY A 539 -15.79 25.73 2.99
CA GLY A 539 -16.71 26.18 1.97
C GLY A 539 -17.34 27.53 2.29
N LEU A 540 -18.51 27.80 1.72
CA LEU A 540 -19.33 28.95 2.13
C LEU A 540 -20.11 28.58 3.39
N LEU A 541 -19.72 29.17 4.51
CA LEU A 541 -20.23 28.80 5.83
C LEU A 541 -21.15 29.88 6.41
N SER A 542 -21.95 29.48 7.38
CA SER A 542 -22.96 30.35 8.02
C SER A 542 -22.69 30.50 9.52
N ASN A 543 -23.59 31.21 10.20
CA ASN A 543 -23.57 31.30 11.65
C ASN A 543 -24.37 30.20 12.39
N GLU A 544 -24.84 29.20 11.63
CA GLU A 544 -25.62 28.05 12.15
C GLU A 544 -25.16 26.72 11.53
N GLU A 545 -23.85 26.48 11.50
CA GLU A 545 -23.28 25.23 10.95
C GLU A 545 -23.50 24.07 11.90
N THR A 546 -24.00 22.97 11.36
CA THR A 546 -24.20 21.72 12.11
C THR A 546 -22.88 21.01 12.30
N VAL A 547 -22.52 20.69 13.54
CA VAL A 547 -21.33 19.88 13.84
C VAL A 547 -21.74 18.42 13.96
N THR A 548 -21.10 17.56 13.16
CA THR A 548 -21.26 16.10 13.18
C THR A 548 -19.88 15.47 13.32
N VAL A 549 -19.75 14.47 14.17
CA VAL A 549 -18.51 13.76 14.43
C VAL A 549 -18.73 12.25 14.30
N SER A 550 -17.72 11.54 13.85
CA SER A 550 -17.67 10.08 13.89
C SER A 550 -16.89 9.61 15.11
N ILE A 551 -17.42 8.59 15.76
CA ILE A 551 -16.90 8.02 17.00
C ILE A 551 -16.72 6.53 16.77
N PHE A 552 -15.57 5.98 17.20
CA PHE A 552 -15.22 4.57 17.04
C PHE A 552 -14.99 3.93 18.41
N ASN A 553 -15.48 2.71 18.58
CA ASN A 553 -15.19 1.91 19.76
C ASN A 553 -13.97 1.03 19.51
N TYR A 554 -12.82 1.44 20.04
CA TYR A 554 -11.55 0.71 20.00
C TYR A 554 -11.48 -0.42 21.04
N GLY A 555 -12.39 -0.41 22.04
CA GLY A 555 -12.47 -1.40 23.10
C GLY A 555 -13.09 -2.72 22.67
N GLU A 556 -12.95 -3.75 23.52
CA GLU A 556 -13.54 -5.09 23.30
C GLU A 556 -15.01 -5.13 23.75
N ASP A 557 -15.40 -4.30 24.73
CA ASP A 557 -16.75 -4.26 25.28
C ASP A 557 -17.64 -3.26 24.53
N THR A 558 -18.94 -3.55 24.45
CA THR A 558 -19.93 -2.59 23.97
C THR A 558 -20.08 -1.46 24.98
N VAL A 559 -19.92 -0.21 24.54
CA VAL A 559 -20.05 0.98 25.37
C VAL A 559 -21.34 1.75 25.10
N SER A 560 -21.79 2.53 26.07
CA SER A 560 -22.96 3.40 25.94
C SER A 560 -22.98 4.50 27.01
N ASN A 561 -23.80 5.54 26.82
CA ASN A 561 -24.00 6.63 27.79
C ASN A 561 -22.69 7.34 28.18
N PHE A 562 -21.95 7.80 27.20
CA PHE A 562 -20.75 8.61 27.36
C PHE A 562 -20.95 10.02 26.82
N ASP A 563 -20.16 10.97 27.29
CA ASP A 563 -20.25 12.36 26.84
C ASP A 563 -19.43 12.55 25.55
N VAL A 564 -20.01 13.32 24.63
CA VAL A 564 -19.37 13.79 23.38
C VAL A 564 -19.39 15.31 23.44
N SER A 565 -18.28 15.94 23.09
CA SER A 565 -18.14 17.39 23.17
C SER A 565 -17.48 17.93 21.91
N PHE A 566 -17.77 19.20 21.59
CA PHE A 566 -16.92 19.93 20.65
C PHE A 566 -16.56 21.31 21.19
N GLN A 567 -15.47 21.85 20.69
CA GLN A 567 -14.99 23.20 20.97
C GLN A 567 -14.64 23.90 19.66
N LEU A 568 -15.15 25.09 19.44
CA LEU A 568 -14.76 25.95 18.32
C LEU A 568 -13.65 26.90 18.80
N ASP A 569 -12.47 26.82 18.18
CA ASP A 569 -11.27 27.55 18.56
C ASP A 569 -10.97 27.43 20.07
N SER A 570 -10.82 28.55 20.76
CA SER A 570 -10.68 28.62 22.22
C SER A 570 -11.99 28.98 22.94
N GLY A 571 -13.16 28.75 22.31
CA GLY A 571 -14.47 29.05 22.84
C GLY A 571 -14.92 28.08 23.95
N ASN A 572 -16.21 28.11 24.26
CA ASN A 572 -16.79 27.20 25.26
C ASN A 572 -16.91 25.79 24.67
N ILE A 573 -16.64 24.79 25.50
CA ILE A 573 -16.92 23.39 25.17
C ILE A 573 -18.42 23.14 25.23
N ILE A 574 -18.99 22.60 24.18
CA ILE A 574 -20.38 22.15 24.08
C ILE A 574 -20.38 20.63 24.30
N THR A 575 -21.15 20.18 25.30
CA THR A 575 -21.19 18.76 25.67
C THR A 575 -22.60 18.21 25.56
N GLU A 576 -22.75 17.05 24.95
CA GLU A 576 -23.98 16.26 24.89
C GLU A 576 -23.67 14.81 25.26
N THR A 577 -24.68 14.05 25.67
CA THR A 577 -24.52 12.63 26.00
C THR A 577 -24.98 11.78 24.85
N TYR A 578 -24.09 10.91 24.32
CA TYR A 578 -24.48 9.86 23.38
C TYR A 578 -25.12 8.72 24.16
N SER A 579 -26.43 8.49 23.93
CA SER A 579 -27.24 7.51 24.66
C SER A 579 -27.40 6.16 23.91
N GLY A 580 -26.88 6.05 22.68
CA GLY A 580 -26.85 4.81 21.91
C GLY A 580 -25.86 3.80 22.48
N THR A 581 -25.80 2.64 21.86
CA THR A 581 -24.76 1.62 22.10
C THR A 581 -23.77 1.65 20.93
N VAL A 582 -22.49 1.41 21.22
CA VAL A 582 -21.43 1.26 20.21
C VAL A 582 -20.74 -0.07 20.49
N ALA A 583 -20.92 -1.04 19.60
CA ALA A 583 -20.27 -2.34 19.74
C ALA A 583 -18.76 -2.22 19.49
N SER A 584 -17.99 -3.22 19.87
CA SER A 584 -16.57 -3.28 19.55
C SER A 584 -16.37 -3.12 18.03
N THR A 585 -15.41 -2.30 17.61
CA THR A 585 -15.09 -1.99 16.20
C THR A 585 -16.22 -1.29 15.40
N GLU A 586 -17.24 -0.76 16.08
CA GLU A 586 -18.34 -0.02 15.45
C GLU A 586 -18.00 1.48 15.37
N ILE A 587 -18.34 2.09 14.22
CA ILE A 587 -18.38 3.54 14.04
C ILE A 587 -19.82 4.01 14.16
N VAL A 588 -20.02 5.09 14.92
CA VAL A 588 -21.31 5.80 15.01
C VAL A 588 -21.11 7.28 14.81
N GLN A 589 -22.11 7.95 14.26
CA GLN A 589 -22.11 9.41 14.13
C GLN A 589 -22.93 10.07 15.25
N HIS A 590 -22.40 11.19 15.76
CA HIS A 590 -23.12 12.09 16.65
C HIS A 590 -23.23 13.47 16.02
N THR A 591 -24.49 13.94 15.85
CA THR A 591 -24.75 15.28 15.35
C THR A 591 -25.21 16.14 16.55
N PHE A 592 -24.48 17.20 16.82
CA PHE A 592 -24.79 18.11 17.92
C PHE A 592 -26.08 18.93 17.67
N SER A 593 -26.87 19.13 18.71
CA SER A 593 -28.02 19.99 18.64
C SER A 593 -27.67 21.49 18.65
N THR A 594 -26.48 21.83 19.12
CA THR A 594 -25.95 23.19 19.13
C THR A 594 -25.07 23.39 17.90
N THR A 595 -25.34 24.47 17.16
CA THR A 595 -24.59 24.82 15.93
C THR A 595 -23.35 25.67 16.24
N ALA A 596 -22.40 25.70 15.30
CA ALA A 596 -21.23 26.54 15.32
C ALA A 596 -21.38 27.77 14.42
N ASP A 597 -20.90 28.93 14.87
CA ASP A 597 -20.88 30.17 14.08
C ASP A 597 -19.54 30.28 13.35
N LEU A 598 -19.56 29.98 12.03
CA LEU A 598 -18.43 30.05 11.13
C LEU A 598 -18.60 31.13 10.06
N SER A 599 -19.36 32.20 10.36
CA SER A 599 -19.85 33.17 9.38
C SER A 599 -18.80 34.20 8.90
N VAL A 600 -17.60 34.26 9.49
CA VAL A 600 -16.57 35.25 9.09
C VAL A 600 -15.79 34.76 7.90
N VAL A 601 -16.03 35.35 6.75
CA VAL A 601 -15.41 34.99 5.46
C VAL A 601 -13.87 35.12 5.53
N GLY A 602 -13.16 34.18 4.93
CA GLY A 602 -11.70 34.14 4.88
C GLY A 602 -11.03 33.73 6.20
N THR A 603 -11.82 33.22 7.15
CA THR A 603 -11.30 32.81 8.46
C THR A 603 -11.12 31.29 8.50
N ASN A 604 -9.98 30.86 9.07
CA ASN A 604 -9.75 29.48 9.47
C ASN A 604 -10.24 29.30 10.89
N TYR A 605 -11.06 28.28 11.08
CA TYR A 605 -11.60 27.84 12.37
C TYR A 605 -11.02 26.46 12.71
N GLU A 606 -10.83 26.20 14.00
CA GLU A 606 -10.49 24.88 14.50
C GLU A 606 -11.68 24.30 15.26
N ILE A 607 -12.18 23.14 14.85
CA ILE A 607 -13.17 22.38 15.62
C ILE A 607 -12.46 21.17 16.21
N CYS A 608 -12.36 21.15 17.54
CA CYS A 608 -11.89 19.98 18.28
C CYS A 608 -13.09 19.25 18.90
N ALA A 609 -13.18 17.95 18.66
CA ALA A 609 -14.20 17.08 19.23
C ALA A 609 -13.58 16.14 20.28
N TYR A 610 -14.37 15.74 21.26
CA TYR A 610 -13.90 14.92 22.39
C TYR A 610 -14.94 13.87 22.77
N THR A 611 -14.47 12.69 23.16
CA THR A 611 -15.24 11.69 23.91
C THR A 611 -14.86 11.74 25.39
N SER A 612 -15.75 11.31 26.26
CA SER A 612 -15.47 11.15 27.69
C SER A 612 -16.28 9.99 28.26
N LEU A 613 -15.62 8.86 28.47
CA LEU A 613 -16.15 7.67 29.10
C LEU A 613 -15.36 7.42 30.40
N SER A 614 -16.04 7.34 31.54
CA SER A 614 -15.37 7.24 32.85
C SER A 614 -14.55 5.96 33.06
N SER A 615 -14.78 4.94 32.24
CA SER A 615 -14.03 3.68 32.23
C SER A 615 -13.08 3.57 31.04
N ASP A 616 -12.87 4.65 30.30
CA ASP A 616 -11.92 4.67 29.21
C ASP A 616 -10.50 4.33 29.68
N GLU A 617 -9.84 3.47 28.93
CA GLU A 617 -8.50 2.95 29.27
C GLU A 617 -7.40 3.56 28.41
N ASP A 618 -7.78 4.27 27.30
CA ASP A 618 -6.84 4.98 26.42
C ASP A 618 -7.33 6.38 26.04
N ALA A 619 -6.95 7.37 26.82
CA ALA A 619 -7.31 8.76 26.55
C ALA A 619 -6.53 9.40 25.37
N SER A 620 -5.68 8.68 24.67
CA SER A 620 -4.88 9.24 23.58
C SER A 620 -5.68 9.44 22.28
N ASN A 621 -6.80 8.75 22.12
CA ASN A 621 -7.72 8.83 20.98
C ASN A 621 -9.03 9.58 21.29
N ASP A 622 -9.19 10.08 22.53
CA ASP A 622 -10.40 10.79 22.99
C ASP A 622 -10.69 12.07 22.22
N ASN A 623 -9.73 12.64 21.50
CA ASN A 623 -9.91 13.92 20.81
C ASN A 623 -9.42 13.90 19.37
N PHE A 624 -10.14 14.63 18.53
CA PHE A 624 -9.78 14.91 17.13
C PHE A 624 -10.10 16.37 16.80
N CYS A 625 -9.14 17.07 16.14
CA CYS A 625 -9.31 18.45 15.71
C CYS A 625 -9.25 18.56 14.18
N SER A 626 -10.10 19.38 13.60
CA SER A 626 -10.13 19.67 12.17
C SER A 626 -10.08 21.18 11.94
N GLU A 627 -9.24 21.61 10.97
CA GLU A 627 -9.24 22.98 10.46
C GLU A 627 -10.30 23.12 9.37
N ILE A 628 -11.15 24.15 9.47
CA ILE A 628 -12.26 24.43 8.58
C ILE A 628 -12.15 25.88 8.13
N GLN A 629 -12.13 26.12 6.83
CA GLN A 629 -12.01 27.46 6.26
C GLN A 629 -13.35 27.95 5.71
N HIS A 630 -13.77 29.13 6.13
CA HIS A 630 -14.81 29.86 5.41
C HIS A 630 -14.20 30.52 4.20
N LEU A 631 -14.36 29.89 3.02
CA LEU A 631 -13.78 30.34 1.77
C LEU A 631 -14.35 31.69 1.32
N ASN A 632 -13.55 32.51 0.66
CA ASN A 632 -14.06 33.67 -0.06
C ASN A 632 -15.04 33.18 -1.15
N PRO A 633 -16.11 33.91 -1.44
CA PRO A 633 -17.04 33.49 -2.50
C PRO A 633 -16.38 33.45 -3.89
N ASN A 634 -15.53 34.43 -4.18
CA ASN A 634 -14.89 34.64 -5.46
C ASN A 634 -13.38 34.66 -5.28
N ASP A 635 -12.70 33.65 -5.80
CA ASP A 635 -11.24 33.53 -5.75
C ASP A 635 -10.80 32.60 -6.88
N LEU A 636 -10.35 33.16 -8.00
CA LEU A 636 -9.84 32.42 -9.14
C LEU A 636 -8.34 32.66 -9.33
N GLY A 637 -7.61 31.62 -9.61
CA GLY A 637 -6.17 31.70 -9.91
C GLY A 637 -5.79 30.85 -11.12
N VAL A 638 -4.73 31.26 -11.84
CA VAL A 638 -4.05 30.38 -12.79
C VAL A 638 -2.95 29.66 -12.03
N THR A 639 -3.03 28.35 -11.99
CA THR A 639 -2.10 27.49 -11.25
C THR A 639 -0.97 26.98 -12.14
N GLU A 640 -1.24 26.79 -13.44
CA GLU A 640 -0.25 26.25 -14.39
C GLU A 640 -0.46 26.78 -15.81
N VAL A 641 0.64 26.86 -16.58
CA VAL A 641 0.64 26.90 -18.04
C VAL A 641 1.14 25.54 -18.51
N SER A 642 0.23 24.60 -18.73
CA SER A 642 0.54 23.21 -19.03
C SER A 642 1.02 22.97 -20.48
N SER A 643 0.72 23.89 -21.41
CA SER A 643 1.18 23.84 -22.82
C SER A 643 1.37 25.26 -23.37
N PRO A 644 2.34 25.46 -24.29
CA PRO A 644 3.35 24.53 -24.78
C PRO A 644 4.52 24.35 -23.79
N VAL A 645 5.12 23.16 -23.80
CA VAL A 645 6.36 22.89 -23.05
C VAL A 645 7.59 23.11 -23.91
N SER A 646 8.72 23.44 -23.27
CA SER A 646 9.98 23.66 -23.98
C SER A 646 10.41 22.42 -24.76
N GLY A 647 10.79 22.58 -26.03
CA GLY A 647 11.17 21.48 -26.89
C GLY A 647 11.88 21.94 -28.17
N THR A 648 12.40 20.98 -28.93
CA THR A 648 13.10 21.22 -30.20
C THR A 648 12.19 21.29 -31.42
N ASN A 649 10.93 20.92 -31.30
CA ASN A 649 9.99 20.72 -32.41
C ASN A 649 8.74 21.60 -32.30
N LEU A 650 8.84 22.76 -31.61
CA LEU A 650 7.72 23.69 -31.53
C LEU A 650 7.37 24.26 -32.92
N SER A 651 6.09 24.37 -33.17
CA SER A 651 5.51 24.73 -34.49
C SER A 651 5.01 26.18 -34.53
N SER A 652 4.48 26.58 -35.66
CA SER A 652 3.79 27.88 -35.83
C SER A 652 2.31 27.86 -35.39
N THR A 653 1.86 26.76 -34.81
CA THR A 653 0.44 26.55 -34.41
C THR A 653 0.29 25.89 -33.06
N GLU A 654 1.15 26.24 -32.10
CA GLU A 654 1.04 25.77 -30.73
C GLU A 654 -0.21 26.35 -30.06
N LEU A 655 -0.91 25.54 -29.27
CA LEU A 655 -2.02 26.01 -28.45
C LEU A 655 -1.54 26.21 -27.02
N VAL A 656 -1.94 27.32 -26.42
CA VAL A 656 -1.68 27.57 -24.98
C VAL A 656 -2.80 26.91 -24.18
N THR A 657 -2.42 26.11 -23.19
CA THR A 657 -3.32 25.50 -22.21
C THR A 657 -2.92 25.99 -20.83
N ILE A 658 -3.90 26.41 -20.06
CA ILE A 658 -3.72 26.84 -18.67
C ILE A 658 -4.65 26.05 -17.76
N GLU A 659 -4.20 25.80 -16.54
CA GLU A 659 -5.06 25.34 -15.46
C GLU A 659 -5.57 26.54 -14.68
N VAL A 660 -6.89 26.62 -14.51
CA VAL A 660 -7.57 27.64 -13.70
C VAL A 660 -8.19 26.95 -12.49
N THR A 661 -7.84 27.39 -11.29
CA THR A 661 -8.39 26.89 -10.04
C THR A 661 -9.36 27.90 -9.44
N ASN A 662 -10.53 27.41 -9.03
CA ASN A 662 -11.46 28.17 -8.22
C ASN A 662 -11.18 27.87 -6.72
N PHE A 663 -10.40 28.72 -6.09
CA PHE A 663 -10.12 28.66 -4.65
C PHE A 663 -11.31 29.17 -3.81
N GLY A 664 -12.27 29.82 -4.45
CA GLY A 664 -13.46 30.34 -3.81
C GLY A 664 -14.52 29.27 -3.56
N GLY A 665 -15.44 29.56 -2.64
CA GLY A 665 -16.53 28.64 -2.31
C GLY A 665 -17.73 28.70 -3.24
N ALA A 666 -17.84 29.74 -4.13
CA ALA A 666 -18.96 29.86 -5.05
C ALA A 666 -18.57 29.37 -6.46
N GLU A 667 -19.55 28.77 -7.16
CA GLU A 667 -19.41 28.42 -8.58
C GLU A 667 -19.21 29.69 -9.43
N GLN A 668 -18.21 29.65 -10.34
CA GLN A 668 -17.86 30.77 -11.21
C GLN A 668 -18.20 30.46 -12.68
N SER A 669 -18.67 31.49 -13.39
CA SER A 669 -19.03 31.40 -14.80
C SER A 669 -18.76 32.71 -15.52
N ASN A 670 -18.49 32.66 -16.85
CA ASN A 670 -18.26 33.82 -17.70
C ASN A 670 -17.12 34.72 -17.22
N PHE A 671 -16.05 34.15 -16.71
CA PHE A 671 -14.84 34.85 -16.34
C PHE A 671 -13.85 34.93 -17.51
N GLU A 672 -12.93 35.89 -17.48
CA GLU A 672 -11.95 36.06 -18.53
C GLU A 672 -10.62 35.40 -18.19
N VAL A 673 -10.02 34.73 -19.16
CA VAL A 673 -8.65 34.23 -19.07
C VAL A 673 -7.80 34.86 -20.16
N SER A 674 -6.54 35.08 -19.89
CA SER A 674 -5.63 35.65 -20.90
C SER A 674 -4.23 35.07 -20.76
N TYR A 675 -3.50 35.04 -21.90
CA TYR A 675 -2.07 34.87 -21.86
C TYR A 675 -1.37 36.00 -22.63
N GLU A 676 -0.16 36.34 -22.19
CA GLU A 676 0.71 37.30 -22.85
C GLU A 676 2.03 36.64 -23.26
N VAL A 677 2.47 36.88 -24.48
CA VAL A 677 3.77 36.48 -24.98
C VAL A 677 4.33 37.59 -25.89
N ASN A 678 5.59 37.95 -25.69
CA ASN A 678 6.30 39.02 -26.46
C ASN A 678 5.48 40.33 -26.57
N GLY A 679 4.72 40.72 -25.56
CA GLY A 679 3.89 41.93 -25.53
C GLY A 679 2.58 41.81 -26.31
N THR A 680 2.18 40.61 -26.74
CA THR A 680 0.89 40.36 -27.37
C THR A 680 0.02 39.57 -26.41
N THR A 681 -1.16 40.10 -26.06
CA THR A 681 -2.12 39.48 -25.17
C THR A 681 -3.27 38.87 -25.97
N VAL A 682 -3.65 37.65 -25.63
CA VAL A 682 -4.87 36.95 -26.11
C VAL A 682 -5.79 36.78 -24.90
N THR A 683 -7.07 37.20 -25.07
CA THR A 683 -8.08 37.10 -24.01
C THR A 683 -9.29 36.35 -24.55
N GLU A 684 -9.78 35.38 -23.75
CA GLU A 684 -10.97 34.59 -24.05
C GLU A 684 -11.87 34.51 -22.81
N THR A 685 -13.15 34.19 -23.03
CA THR A 685 -14.10 34.03 -21.91
C THR A 685 -14.37 32.55 -21.67
N VAL A 686 -14.20 32.09 -20.44
CA VAL A 686 -14.58 30.75 -19.99
C VAL A 686 -16.06 30.78 -19.63
N PRO A 687 -16.93 30.04 -20.34
CA PRO A 687 -18.35 30.06 -20.02
C PRO A 687 -18.70 29.41 -18.67
N GLY A 688 -17.85 28.50 -18.19
CA GLY A 688 -18.09 27.74 -16.96
C GLY A 688 -19.21 26.68 -17.12
N PRO A 689 -19.81 26.16 -16.04
CA PRO A 689 -19.51 26.49 -14.64
C PRO A 689 -18.19 25.86 -14.14
N LEU A 690 -17.47 26.56 -13.28
CA LEU A 690 -16.35 26.04 -12.50
C LEU A 690 -16.74 26.05 -11.03
N ALA A 691 -16.96 24.87 -10.46
CA ALA A 691 -17.42 24.72 -9.10
C ALA A 691 -16.39 25.27 -8.09
N GLY A 692 -16.85 25.61 -6.90
CA GLY A 692 -15.95 25.99 -5.81
C GLY A 692 -14.96 24.86 -5.49
N ASN A 693 -13.73 25.21 -5.15
CA ASN A 693 -12.64 24.30 -4.85
C ASN A 693 -12.37 23.25 -5.93
N SER A 694 -12.45 23.66 -7.22
CA SER A 694 -12.18 22.78 -8.35
C SER A 694 -11.29 23.44 -9.39
N THR A 695 -10.72 22.64 -10.29
CA THR A 695 -9.82 23.08 -11.38
C THR A 695 -10.43 22.86 -12.76
N LEU A 696 -9.95 23.60 -13.74
CA LEU A 696 -10.33 23.49 -15.15
C LEU A 696 -9.12 23.72 -16.05
N ASP A 697 -8.82 22.76 -16.92
CA ASP A 697 -7.90 22.97 -18.03
C ASP A 697 -8.59 23.75 -19.15
N TYR A 698 -8.07 24.93 -19.46
CA TYR A 698 -8.58 25.77 -20.55
C TYR A 698 -7.59 25.87 -21.70
N ILE A 699 -8.05 25.46 -22.89
CA ILE A 699 -7.25 25.52 -24.13
C ILE A 699 -7.68 26.76 -24.93
N PHE A 700 -6.73 27.69 -25.12
CA PHE A 700 -7.01 28.88 -25.96
C PHE A 700 -7.24 28.50 -27.42
N SER A 701 -8.23 29.13 -28.04
CA SER A 701 -8.58 28.88 -29.46
C SER A 701 -7.57 29.47 -30.43
N GLN A 702 -6.83 30.50 -30.02
CA GLN A 702 -5.83 31.17 -30.84
C GLN A 702 -4.46 30.49 -30.67
N SER A 703 -3.90 30.01 -31.80
CA SER A 703 -2.57 29.43 -31.84
C SER A 703 -1.44 30.47 -31.74
N LEU A 704 -0.32 30.03 -31.20
CA LEU A 704 0.91 30.81 -31.00
C LEU A 704 2.02 30.26 -31.92
N ASP A 705 2.74 31.15 -32.62
CA ASP A 705 3.91 30.77 -33.43
C ASP A 705 5.19 30.72 -32.57
N LEU A 706 5.66 29.52 -32.30
CA LEU A 706 6.90 29.24 -31.57
C LEU A 706 7.95 28.55 -32.48
N SER A 707 7.80 28.60 -33.77
CA SER A 707 8.67 27.92 -34.74
C SER A 707 10.11 28.48 -34.81
N ALA A 708 10.33 29.70 -34.35
CA ALA A 708 11.66 30.30 -34.32
C ALA A 708 12.41 29.89 -33.04
N PHE A 709 13.68 29.51 -33.19
CA PHE A 709 14.50 29.20 -32.00
C PHE A 709 14.68 30.44 -31.13
N GLY A 710 14.36 30.30 -29.84
CA GLY A 710 14.46 31.40 -28.88
C GLY A 710 13.88 31.00 -27.51
N THR A 711 13.93 31.93 -26.59
CA THR A 711 13.22 31.82 -25.31
C THR A 711 11.95 32.65 -25.39
N TYR A 712 10.83 32.01 -25.06
CA TYR A 712 9.53 32.65 -24.98
C TYR A 712 9.07 32.62 -23.53
N GLU A 713 8.63 33.76 -23.01
CA GLU A 713 8.00 33.86 -21.70
C GLU A 713 6.49 33.99 -21.94
N ILE A 714 5.73 33.05 -21.40
CA ILE A 714 4.27 33.03 -21.47
C ILE A 714 3.76 33.31 -20.05
N THR A 715 3.03 34.41 -19.89
CA THR A 715 2.38 34.78 -18.65
C THR A 715 0.87 34.61 -18.82
N ALA A 716 0.24 33.82 -17.96
CA ALA A 716 -1.20 33.64 -17.97
C ALA A 716 -1.87 34.34 -16.79
N SER A 717 -3.12 34.76 -16.96
CA SER A 717 -3.91 35.39 -15.90
C SER A 717 -5.40 35.10 -16.09
N VAL A 718 -6.13 35.13 -14.97
CA VAL A 718 -7.58 35.07 -14.91
C VAL A 718 -8.10 36.38 -14.36
N TYR A 719 -9.27 36.80 -14.79
CA TYR A 719 -9.96 37.97 -14.27
C TYR A 719 -11.40 37.61 -13.91
N LEU A 720 -11.75 37.88 -12.68
CA LEU A 720 -13.10 37.78 -12.13
C LEU A 720 -13.46 39.07 -11.42
N GLU A 721 -14.68 39.57 -11.61
CA GLU A 721 -15.16 40.76 -10.89
C GLU A 721 -15.33 40.43 -9.40
N ASN A 722 -14.74 41.22 -8.52
CA ASN A 722 -14.67 41.03 -7.05
C ASN A 722 -13.90 39.76 -6.63
N ASP A 723 -12.90 39.41 -7.37
CA ASP A 723 -11.89 38.41 -7.00
C ASP A 723 -11.14 38.85 -5.72
N SER A 724 -10.76 37.88 -4.84
CA SER A 724 -10.20 38.17 -3.49
C SER A 724 -8.69 38.11 -3.41
#